data_9884321ee4a9093f0a8e976a6d5a848d
#
_entry.id   9884321ee4a9093f0a8e976a6d5a848d
#
_cell.length_a   1.000
_cell.length_b   1.000
_cell.length_c   1.000
_cell.angle_alpha   90.00
_cell.angle_beta   90.00
_cell.angle_gamma   90.00
#
_symmetry.space_group_name_H-M   'P 1'
#
loop_
_entity.id
_entity.type
_entity.pdbx_description
1 polymer ?
#
loop_
_entity_poly.entity_id
_entity_poly.type
_entity_poly.pdbx_seq_one_letter_code
_entity_poly.pdbx_strand_id
1 'polypeptide(L)'
;MATKYVYLFHEGDKDQKNLLGGKGANLSEMTNLGLPVPPGLTITTEACNAYTQRDMRLPDGLMDEVRAALSKVEAAAGKRFGDPKAPLLVSVRSGAKFSMPGMMDTVLNLGLNAQTLQGLVDATGDERFAYDAYRRFIMMFSDIVLELERRTFDRLFDEAKKQAGVAEDWQLSPAALKAVVGRFKEHVKSETGDDFPEEPLRQLELAIRAVFESWNNERAFRYREIEKIPHDLGTAVNVQTMVFGNMGQDSGTGVAFTRDPGSGANEVWGEYLVNAQGEDVVAGIRTPMPIAGLRKENPAVYEQFVEIARRLERHYRDTMDVEFTVEKGKLYFLQCRVGKRTSRAAVKIAVDMVHEGLIERPEALRRVEPKRLDDLLHPHIDERVRTLPLSEVSKDVAAIIDGRPAVVYVEDERVKTMSDGEWRALAGGGRDALLAKARFLEIAHGLPASPGAAVGKAIFDPDTAAQLGIGRGGEDVILVRQETSPDDIHGMQAAQGILTERGGMSSHAALVARGFGKPCVSGCEAIDVDEEHRRFSVNGVTISEGQVLTIDGSAGTVLLGEIPAAEAEFFAELTEFLSWADETRRLKVRANADTPADAAKAVEFGAEGIGLCRTEHMFLMKERLPVVREMILAAADAKALQAEADGLRAEIAGAAGEKRARLEQRLTDVLGRMEGPMGHYTGSLERILPMQQGDFEAIFRVMAGKPVTIRLIDPPMHEFLPNHDELLEEVLRLRHEAPGSPELAVQEALLANVNALREQNPMLGLRGCRLGILYPEINEMQVKAIFRAAIKLSGEGIEVLPEVMIPLVGFESELAHLRALLETTARREMETAGVQVPYLFGTMIELPRAALTAGEIARTAQFFSFGTNDLTQTTLGISRDDAEAKFLAKYIEMGIIKENPFETIDQVGVGAIMRLAIEAGRRTRPDLKLGICGEHGGDPRSVEFCHGLGLDYVSCSPFRVPIARLAAAQAALGAGAERDR
;
A
#
# COMPACT_ATOMS: atom_id res chain seq x y z
N MET A 1 26.13 0.46 -40.93
CA MET A 1 25.50 -0.86 -41.12
C MET A 1 24.01 -0.66 -41.12
N ALA A 2 23.24 -1.39 -41.96
CA ALA A 2 21.79 -1.32 -41.89
C ALA A 2 21.34 -1.87 -40.52
N THR A 3 20.35 -1.25 -39.91
CA THR A 3 19.79 -1.69 -38.61
C THR A 3 19.11 -3.05 -38.85
N LYS A 4 19.44 -4.07 -38.07
CA LYS A 4 18.79 -5.38 -38.12
C LYS A 4 17.52 -5.35 -37.29
N TYR A 5 16.37 -5.58 -37.91
CA TYR A 5 15.08 -5.54 -37.20
C TYR A 5 14.52 -6.92 -36.88
N VAL A 6 15.01 -8.02 -37.46
CA VAL A 6 14.45 -9.36 -37.28
C VAL A 6 15.49 -10.31 -36.72
N TYR A 7 15.11 -11.03 -35.66
CA TYR A 7 15.96 -12.01 -34.96
C TYR A 7 15.21 -13.36 -34.90
N LEU A 8 15.88 -14.44 -35.25
CA LEU A 8 15.38 -15.78 -34.94
C LEU A 8 15.56 -16.06 -33.46
N PHE A 9 14.75 -16.91 -32.85
CA PHE A 9 14.82 -17.18 -31.40
C PHE A 9 16.20 -17.65 -30.94
N HIS A 10 16.99 -18.35 -31.78
CA HIS A 10 18.37 -18.72 -31.41
C HIS A 10 19.42 -17.60 -31.59
N GLU A 11 19.05 -16.43 -32.07
CA GLU A 11 19.96 -15.29 -32.28
C GLU A 11 19.92 -14.27 -31.16
N GLY A 12 18.99 -14.39 -30.21
CA GLY A 12 18.83 -13.50 -29.06
C GLY A 12 19.07 -14.21 -27.72
N ASP A 13 18.99 -13.46 -26.62
CA ASP A 13 19.12 -13.94 -25.24
C ASP A 13 18.24 -13.14 -24.28
N LYS A 14 18.21 -13.57 -22.98
CA LYS A 14 17.39 -12.95 -21.93
C LYS A 14 17.77 -11.50 -21.58
N ASP A 15 19.00 -11.08 -21.87
CA ASP A 15 19.51 -9.76 -21.51
C ASP A 15 19.09 -8.68 -22.53
N GLN A 16 18.62 -9.10 -23.70
CA GLN A 16 18.16 -8.24 -24.78
C GLN A 16 16.69 -7.81 -24.67
N LYS A 17 16.14 -7.69 -23.46
CA LYS A 17 14.72 -7.31 -23.24
C LYS A 17 14.37 -5.93 -23.82
N ASN A 18 15.31 -5.01 -23.89
CA ASN A 18 15.08 -3.69 -24.49
C ASN A 18 14.83 -3.79 -26.01
N LEU A 19 15.50 -4.72 -26.68
CA LEU A 19 15.44 -4.91 -28.14
C LEU A 19 14.35 -5.90 -28.56
N LEU A 20 14.28 -7.06 -27.87
CA LEU A 20 13.40 -8.17 -28.24
C LEU A 20 12.09 -8.19 -27.43
N GLY A 21 11.93 -7.24 -26.50
CA GLY A 21 10.86 -7.29 -25.51
C GLY A 21 11.02 -8.46 -24.55
N GLY A 22 10.22 -8.47 -23.48
CA GLY A 22 10.30 -9.52 -22.46
C GLY A 22 9.98 -10.92 -23.00
N LYS A 23 8.96 -11.03 -23.87
CA LYS A 23 8.54 -12.29 -24.45
C LYS A 23 9.56 -12.84 -25.44
N GLY A 24 10.05 -12.02 -26.37
CA GLY A 24 11.04 -12.42 -27.39
C GLY A 24 12.37 -12.83 -26.76
N ALA A 25 12.86 -12.08 -25.80
CA ALA A 25 14.08 -12.39 -25.05
C ALA A 25 13.99 -13.75 -24.32
N ASN A 26 12.86 -14.02 -23.66
CA ASN A 26 12.65 -15.28 -22.97
C ASN A 26 12.43 -16.47 -23.92
N LEU A 27 11.76 -16.29 -25.07
CA LEU A 27 11.66 -17.30 -26.12
C LEU A 27 13.04 -17.66 -26.69
N SER A 28 13.88 -16.65 -26.86
CA SER A 28 15.26 -16.85 -27.30
C SER A 28 16.07 -17.65 -26.28
N GLU A 29 15.99 -17.25 -25.03
CA GLU A 29 16.70 -17.94 -23.94
C GLU A 29 16.27 -19.42 -23.82
N MET A 30 14.96 -19.69 -23.79
CA MET A 30 14.43 -21.06 -23.75
C MET A 30 14.90 -21.89 -24.94
N THR A 31 14.94 -21.29 -26.15
CA THR A 31 15.43 -21.96 -27.37
C THR A 31 16.91 -22.31 -27.21
N ASN A 32 17.73 -21.36 -26.75
CA ASN A 32 19.17 -21.59 -26.54
C ASN A 32 19.47 -22.59 -25.42
N LEU A 33 18.59 -22.70 -24.43
CA LEU A 33 18.61 -23.77 -23.45
C LEU A 33 18.24 -25.15 -24.04
N GLY A 34 17.82 -25.24 -25.29
CA GLY A 34 17.41 -26.49 -25.94
C GLY A 34 16.08 -27.01 -25.42
N LEU A 35 15.22 -26.14 -24.90
CA LEU A 35 13.87 -26.51 -24.51
C LEU A 35 12.94 -26.65 -25.75
N PRO A 36 11.85 -27.43 -25.66
CA PRO A 36 10.94 -27.62 -26.76
C PRO A 36 10.09 -26.37 -27.04
N VAL A 37 10.69 -25.37 -27.64
CA VAL A 37 10.04 -24.12 -28.04
C VAL A 37 9.68 -24.22 -29.53
N PRO A 38 8.42 -23.93 -29.95
CA PRO A 38 8.09 -23.87 -31.35
C PRO A 38 8.96 -22.83 -32.07
N PRO A 39 9.52 -23.12 -33.27
CA PRO A 39 10.37 -22.19 -33.99
C PRO A 39 9.67 -20.87 -34.29
N GLY A 40 10.44 -19.79 -34.31
CA GLY A 40 9.90 -18.45 -34.55
C GLY A 40 10.96 -17.38 -34.73
N LEU A 41 10.47 -16.17 -34.87
CA LEU A 41 11.28 -14.94 -34.97
C LEU A 41 10.67 -13.81 -34.15
N THR A 42 11.51 -12.83 -33.79
CA THR A 42 11.11 -11.60 -33.12
C THR A 42 11.47 -10.39 -33.95
N ILE A 43 10.51 -9.51 -34.19
CA ILE A 43 10.71 -8.18 -34.76
C ILE A 43 10.89 -7.21 -33.60
N THR A 44 11.94 -6.39 -33.65
CA THR A 44 12.42 -5.60 -32.52
C THR A 44 11.50 -4.45 -32.12
N THR A 45 11.65 -3.96 -30.89
CA THR A 45 11.04 -2.71 -30.39
C THR A 45 11.49 -1.50 -31.21
N GLU A 46 12.73 -1.50 -31.73
CA GLU A 46 13.24 -0.45 -32.58
C GLU A 46 12.46 -0.36 -33.90
N ALA A 47 11.99 -1.50 -34.46
CA ALA A 47 11.12 -1.50 -35.65
C ALA A 47 9.76 -0.85 -35.34
N CYS A 48 9.19 -1.07 -34.16
CA CYS A 48 7.97 -0.41 -33.69
C CYS A 48 8.16 1.11 -33.58
N ASN A 49 9.23 1.54 -32.94
CA ASN A 49 9.53 2.96 -32.80
C ASN A 49 9.77 3.63 -34.16
N ALA A 50 10.49 2.95 -35.06
CA ALA A 50 10.69 3.44 -36.43
C ALA A 50 9.38 3.49 -37.23
N TYR A 51 8.44 2.56 -37.02
CA TYR A 51 7.09 2.56 -37.59
C TYR A 51 6.30 3.80 -37.16
N THR A 52 6.27 4.07 -35.86
CA THR A 52 5.58 5.24 -35.28
C THR A 52 6.17 6.56 -35.78
N GLN A 53 7.51 6.66 -35.85
CA GLN A 53 8.21 7.86 -36.32
C GLN A 53 8.05 8.12 -37.83
N ARG A 54 7.60 7.13 -38.63
CA ARG A 54 7.38 7.21 -40.07
C ARG A 54 5.89 7.29 -40.47
N ASP A 55 5.09 7.91 -39.63
CA ASP A 55 3.65 8.05 -39.88
C ASP A 55 2.96 6.70 -40.17
N MET A 56 3.19 5.71 -39.30
CA MET A 56 2.61 4.36 -39.40
C MET A 56 3.01 3.59 -40.69
N ARG A 57 4.22 3.78 -41.18
CA ARG A 57 4.80 3.03 -42.28
C ARG A 57 5.91 2.11 -41.83
N LEU A 58 5.84 0.86 -42.26
CA LEU A 58 6.90 -0.11 -41.95
C LEU A 58 8.27 0.39 -42.45
N PRO A 59 9.34 0.16 -41.67
CA PRO A 59 10.69 0.46 -42.12
C PRO A 59 11.04 -0.23 -43.46
N ASP A 60 11.78 0.47 -44.30
CA ASP A 60 12.21 -0.07 -45.59
C ASP A 60 13.02 -1.36 -45.39
N GLY A 61 12.70 -2.42 -46.17
CA GLY A 61 13.35 -3.72 -46.06
C GLY A 61 12.87 -4.63 -44.91
N LEU A 62 12.04 -4.17 -44.01
CA LEU A 62 11.56 -4.98 -42.84
C LEU A 62 10.89 -6.26 -43.34
N MET A 63 9.97 -6.19 -44.30
CA MET A 63 9.28 -7.36 -44.79
C MET A 63 10.20 -8.32 -45.56
N ASP A 64 11.29 -7.86 -46.15
CA ASP A 64 12.29 -8.74 -46.76
C ASP A 64 13.10 -9.49 -45.69
N GLU A 65 13.47 -8.82 -44.58
CA GLU A 65 14.05 -9.50 -43.38
C GLU A 65 13.08 -10.55 -42.83
N VAL A 66 11.78 -10.21 -42.67
CA VAL A 66 10.74 -11.13 -42.19
C VAL A 66 10.64 -12.34 -43.10
N ARG A 67 10.59 -12.19 -44.46
CA ARG A 67 10.54 -13.30 -45.40
C ARG A 67 11.78 -14.20 -45.30
N ALA A 68 12.96 -13.60 -45.19
CA ALA A 68 14.21 -14.33 -45.03
C ALA A 68 14.28 -15.15 -43.74
N ALA A 69 13.82 -14.58 -42.64
CA ALA A 69 13.73 -15.26 -41.34
C ALA A 69 12.63 -16.35 -41.35
N LEU A 70 11.47 -16.06 -41.95
CA LEU A 70 10.35 -17.01 -42.05
C LEU A 70 10.78 -18.27 -42.82
N SER A 71 11.57 -18.14 -43.91
CA SER A 71 12.09 -19.30 -44.64
C SER A 71 12.97 -20.22 -43.79
N LYS A 72 13.66 -19.67 -42.78
CA LYS A 72 14.44 -20.47 -41.81
C LYS A 72 13.51 -21.15 -40.79
N VAL A 73 12.45 -20.45 -40.35
CA VAL A 73 11.39 -21.02 -39.49
C VAL A 73 10.69 -22.18 -40.20
N GLU A 74 10.36 -22.03 -41.48
CA GLU A 74 9.78 -23.08 -42.33
C GLU A 74 10.67 -24.33 -42.38
N ALA A 75 11.97 -24.14 -42.63
CA ALA A 75 12.93 -25.22 -42.65
C ALA A 75 13.02 -25.97 -41.32
N ALA A 76 12.99 -25.21 -40.20
CA ALA A 76 13.02 -25.79 -38.85
C ALA A 76 11.72 -26.52 -38.48
N ALA A 77 10.57 -26.02 -38.95
CA ALA A 77 9.26 -26.62 -38.72
C ALA A 77 8.93 -27.76 -39.65
N GLY A 78 9.64 -27.91 -40.80
CA GLY A 78 9.34 -28.87 -41.85
C GLY A 78 8.02 -28.61 -42.60
N LYS A 79 7.52 -27.37 -42.53
CA LYS A 79 6.25 -26.89 -43.12
C LYS A 79 6.49 -25.57 -43.82
N ARG A 80 5.59 -25.17 -44.76
CA ARG A 80 5.70 -23.90 -45.47
C ARG A 80 4.49 -22.99 -45.22
N PHE A 81 4.75 -21.72 -45.07
CA PHE A 81 3.72 -20.70 -44.90
C PHE A 81 2.96 -20.51 -46.20
N GLY A 82 1.65 -20.76 -46.18
CA GLY A 82 0.80 -20.71 -47.36
C GLY A 82 0.82 -21.99 -48.25
N ASP A 83 1.51 -23.05 -47.85
CA ASP A 83 1.53 -24.31 -48.58
C ASP A 83 0.15 -25.01 -48.46
N PRO A 84 -0.51 -25.34 -49.58
CA PRO A 84 -1.82 -25.99 -49.55
C PRO A 84 -1.81 -27.45 -49.07
N LYS A 85 -0.64 -28.09 -48.92
CA LYS A 85 -0.52 -29.50 -48.53
C LYS A 85 -0.03 -29.67 -47.10
N ALA A 86 0.93 -28.84 -46.70
CA ALA A 86 1.55 -28.88 -45.36
C ALA A 86 1.70 -27.46 -44.82
N PRO A 87 0.58 -26.78 -44.52
CA PRO A 87 0.61 -25.37 -44.10
C PRO A 87 1.33 -25.16 -42.82
N LEU A 88 2.27 -24.21 -42.81
CA LEU A 88 2.78 -23.60 -41.58
C LEU A 88 1.77 -22.56 -41.14
N LEU A 89 1.27 -22.66 -39.94
CA LEU A 89 0.48 -21.61 -39.27
C LEU A 89 1.31 -20.96 -38.22
N VAL A 90 1.13 -19.63 -38.01
CA VAL A 90 1.87 -18.86 -37.01
C VAL A 90 0.95 -18.03 -36.13
N SER A 91 1.41 -17.74 -34.94
CA SER A 91 0.86 -16.69 -34.07
C SER A 91 1.69 -15.43 -34.23
N VAL A 92 1.05 -14.26 -34.15
CA VAL A 92 1.68 -12.95 -34.10
C VAL A 92 1.30 -12.31 -32.80
N ARG A 93 2.27 -12.14 -31.91
CA ARG A 93 2.06 -11.78 -30.51
C ARG A 93 2.89 -10.57 -30.14
N SER A 94 2.33 -9.63 -29.40
CA SER A 94 3.06 -8.50 -28.81
C SER A 94 4.08 -8.96 -27.75
N GLY A 95 5.16 -8.20 -27.59
CA GLY A 95 6.22 -8.50 -26.64
C GLY A 95 6.91 -7.25 -26.12
N ALA A 96 6.21 -6.43 -25.30
CA ALA A 96 6.81 -5.26 -24.68
C ALA A 96 7.86 -5.66 -23.62
N LYS A 97 8.75 -4.73 -23.26
CA LYS A 97 9.73 -4.92 -22.18
C LYS A 97 9.05 -5.29 -20.85
N PHE A 98 7.96 -4.59 -20.51
CA PHE A 98 7.14 -4.84 -19.34
C PHE A 98 5.89 -5.64 -19.71
N SER A 99 5.49 -6.56 -18.84
CA SER A 99 4.27 -7.33 -19.05
C SER A 99 3.04 -6.44 -18.84
N MET A 100 2.20 -6.35 -19.86
CA MET A 100 0.94 -5.58 -19.86
C MET A 100 -0.22 -6.53 -20.21
N PRO A 101 -0.73 -7.32 -19.25
CA PRO A 101 -1.72 -8.38 -19.50
C PRO A 101 -3.01 -7.82 -20.09
N GLY A 102 -3.48 -8.37 -21.21
CA GLY A 102 -4.73 -7.96 -21.87
C GLY A 102 -4.71 -6.60 -22.55
N MET A 103 -3.60 -5.83 -22.46
CA MET A 103 -3.54 -4.47 -23.02
C MET A 103 -3.17 -4.42 -24.49
N MET A 104 -2.54 -5.47 -25.00
CA MET A 104 -2.00 -5.52 -26.37
C MET A 104 -2.47 -6.76 -27.13
N ASP A 105 -2.46 -6.67 -28.45
CA ASP A 105 -3.15 -7.60 -29.31
C ASP A 105 -2.30 -8.83 -29.70
N THR A 106 -3.00 -9.92 -30.02
CA THR A 106 -2.44 -11.21 -30.49
C THR A 106 -3.31 -11.76 -31.60
N VAL A 107 -2.71 -12.24 -32.69
CA VAL A 107 -3.41 -12.93 -33.78
C VAL A 107 -2.90 -14.37 -33.87
N LEU A 108 -3.82 -15.33 -33.80
CA LEU A 108 -3.52 -16.78 -33.90
C LEU A 108 -3.96 -17.37 -35.22
N ASN A 109 -3.44 -18.54 -35.53
CA ASN A 109 -3.81 -19.32 -36.75
C ASN A 109 -3.58 -18.59 -38.10
N LEU A 110 -2.66 -17.63 -38.10
CA LEU A 110 -2.34 -16.83 -39.28
C LEU A 110 -1.70 -17.70 -40.37
N GLY A 111 -2.10 -17.49 -41.61
CA GLY A 111 -1.73 -18.32 -42.75
C GLY A 111 -2.88 -19.21 -43.25
N LEU A 112 -4.02 -19.24 -42.54
CA LEU A 112 -5.22 -19.95 -43.02
C LEU A 112 -5.91 -19.16 -44.13
N ASN A 113 -6.28 -19.90 -45.18
CA ASN A 113 -7.13 -19.45 -46.26
C ASN A 113 -7.86 -20.68 -46.86
N ALA A 114 -8.62 -20.53 -47.92
CA ALA A 114 -9.39 -21.62 -48.51
C ALA A 114 -8.52 -22.81 -48.97
N GLN A 115 -7.27 -22.57 -49.42
CA GLN A 115 -6.36 -23.61 -49.89
C GLN A 115 -5.63 -24.30 -48.76
N THR A 116 -5.07 -23.53 -47.81
CA THR A 116 -4.33 -24.05 -46.65
C THR A 116 -5.25 -24.76 -45.64
N LEU A 117 -6.54 -24.38 -45.58
CA LEU A 117 -7.54 -25.08 -44.79
C LEU A 117 -7.68 -26.53 -45.21
N GLN A 118 -7.75 -26.81 -46.55
CA GLN A 118 -7.83 -28.19 -47.02
C GLN A 118 -6.56 -28.99 -46.65
N GLY A 119 -5.38 -28.40 -46.78
CA GLY A 119 -4.14 -29.03 -46.34
C GLY A 119 -4.12 -29.33 -44.82
N LEU A 120 -4.76 -28.47 -44.02
CA LEU A 120 -4.89 -28.72 -42.56
C LEU A 120 -5.85 -29.91 -42.32
N VAL A 121 -6.96 -30.01 -43.05
CA VAL A 121 -7.88 -31.16 -42.99
C VAL A 121 -7.15 -32.44 -43.34
N ASP A 122 -6.42 -32.44 -44.47
CA ASP A 122 -5.70 -33.61 -44.95
C ASP A 122 -4.60 -34.07 -44.00
N ALA A 123 -3.88 -33.11 -43.35
CA ALA A 123 -2.81 -33.40 -42.42
C ALA A 123 -3.30 -33.90 -41.04
N THR A 124 -4.48 -33.45 -40.60
CA THR A 124 -5.03 -33.81 -39.29
C THR A 124 -6.05 -34.93 -39.34
N GLY A 125 -6.73 -35.13 -40.50
CA GLY A 125 -7.88 -36.00 -40.60
C GLY A 125 -9.13 -35.51 -39.85
N ASP A 126 -9.10 -34.26 -39.34
CA ASP A 126 -10.18 -33.67 -38.55
C ASP A 126 -10.70 -32.38 -39.21
N GLU A 127 -11.77 -32.51 -39.97
CA GLU A 127 -12.43 -31.42 -40.68
C GLU A 127 -13.04 -30.41 -39.68
N ARG A 128 -13.55 -30.90 -38.55
CA ARG A 128 -14.11 -30.05 -37.50
C ARG A 128 -13.05 -29.12 -36.90
N PHE A 129 -11.91 -29.67 -36.49
CA PHE A 129 -10.77 -28.92 -35.98
C PHE A 129 -10.31 -27.81 -36.96
N ALA A 130 -10.17 -28.17 -38.25
CA ALA A 130 -9.69 -27.22 -39.24
C ALA A 130 -10.65 -26.05 -39.46
N TYR A 131 -11.96 -26.31 -39.53
CA TYR A 131 -12.96 -25.25 -39.69
C TYR A 131 -13.11 -24.41 -38.38
N ASP A 132 -12.95 -24.98 -37.20
CA ASP A 132 -12.95 -24.21 -35.94
C ASP A 132 -11.72 -23.29 -35.84
N ALA A 133 -10.54 -23.78 -36.22
CA ALA A 133 -9.35 -22.96 -36.31
C ALA A 133 -9.50 -21.79 -37.29
N TYR A 134 -10.16 -22.04 -38.43
CA TYR A 134 -10.37 -20.99 -39.44
C TYR A 134 -11.40 -19.94 -39.00
N ARG A 135 -12.53 -20.37 -38.38
CA ARG A 135 -13.50 -19.40 -37.87
C ARG A 135 -12.90 -18.53 -36.76
N ARG A 136 -12.09 -19.12 -35.86
CA ARG A 136 -11.37 -18.37 -34.80
C ARG A 136 -10.40 -17.36 -35.41
N PHE A 137 -9.66 -17.76 -36.44
CA PHE A 137 -8.76 -16.86 -37.16
C PHE A 137 -9.50 -15.69 -37.80
N ILE A 138 -10.59 -15.95 -38.56
CA ILE A 138 -11.36 -14.88 -39.20
C ILE A 138 -11.90 -13.90 -38.15
N MET A 139 -12.50 -14.40 -37.08
CA MET A 139 -13.06 -13.56 -36.02
C MET A 139 -11.96 -12.69 -35.37
N MET A 140 -10.85 -13.28 -34.96
CA MET A 140 -9.75 -12.57 -34.28
C MET A 140 -9.06 -11.57 -35.22
N PHE A 141 -8.81 -11.96 -36.47
CA PHE A 141 -8.20 -11.08 -37.47
C PHE A 141 -9.12 -9.89 -37.81
N SER A 142 -10.43 -10.13 -37.87
CA SER A 142 -11.40 -9.08 -38.16
C SER A 142 -11.52 -8.07 -37.02
N ASP A 143 -11.53 -8.56 -35.80
CA ASP A 143 -11.56 -7.71 -34.58
C ASP A 143 -10.27 -6.86 -34.45
N ILE A 144 -9.11 -7.52 -34.55
CA ILE A 144 -7.81 -6.89 -34.21
C ILE A 144 -7.21 -6.12 -35.39
N VAL A 145 -7.31 -6.67 -36.59
CA VAL A 145 -6.58 -6.14 -37.76
C VAL A 145 -7.49 -5.30 -38.66
N LEU A 146 -8.78 -5.66 -38.77
CA LEU A 146 -9.74 -4.91 -39.57
C LEU A 146 -10.61 -3.99 -38.71
N GLU A 147 -10.41 -3.97 -37.40
CA GLU A 147 -11.12 -3.12 -36.40
C GLU A 147 -12.66 -3.24 -36.47
N LEU A 148 -13.16 -4.44 -36.78
CA LEU A 148 -14.59 -4.73 -36.83
C LEU A 148 -15.13 -5.18 -35.47
N GLU A 149 -16.37 -4.84 -35.17
CA GLU A 149 -17.01 -5.07 -33.88
C GLU A 149 -17.15 -6.58 -33.58
N ARG A 150 -16.42 -7.08 -32.61
CA ARG A 150 -16.39 -8.50 -32.19
C ARG A 150 -17.79 -9.04 -31.85
N ARG A 151 -18.63 -8.22 -31.18
CA ARG A 151 -20.00 -8.63 -30.78
C ARG A 151 -20.85 -9.15 -31.95
N THR A 152 -20.65 -8.67 -33.15
CA THR A 152 -21.38 -9.14 -34.33
C THR A 152 -20.96 -10.56 -34.68
N PHE A 153 -19.66 -10.88 -34.62
CA PHE A 153 -19.16 -12.23 -34.87
C PHE A 153 -19.64 -13.21 -33.78
N ASP A 154 -19.61 -12.80 -32.50
CA ASP A 154 -20.12 -13.61 -31.37
C ASP A 154 -21.60 -13.93 -31.58
N ARG A 155 -22.42 -12.94 -31.96
CA ARG A 155 -23.85 -13.13 -32.25
C ARG A 155 -24.10 -14.10 -33.40
N LEU A 156 -23.36 -13.95 -34.50
CA LEU A 156 -23.45 -14.85 -35.64
C LEU A 156 -23.09 -16.29 -35.29
N PHE A 157 -22.13 -16.48 -34.41
CA PHE A 157 -21.72 -17.76 -33.88
C PHE A 157 -22.74 -18.37 -32.93
N ASP A 158 -23.31 -17.59 -32.01
CA ASP A 158 -24.37 -18.03 -31.11
C ASP A 158 -25.66 -18.42 -31.84
N GLU A 159 -26.00 -17.68 -32.88
CA GLU A 159 -27.09 -18.09 -33.78
C GLU A 159 -26.87 -19.44 -34.42
N ALA A 160 -25.64 -19.72 -34.82
CA ALA A 160 -25.30 -21.04 -35.43
C ALA A 160 -25.40 -22.17 -34.38
N LYS A 161 -24.98 -21.94 -33.14
CA LYS A 161 -25.17 -22.89 -32.02
C LYS A 161 -26.65 -23.16 -31.76
N LYS A 162 -27.46 -22.11 -31.70
CA LYS A 162 -28.92 -22.23 -31.48
C LYS A 162 -29.57 -23.00 -32.64
N GLN A 163 -29.19 -22.75 -33.92
CA GLN A 163 -29.70 -23.47 -35.08
C GLN A 163 -29.30 -24.97 -35.08
N ALA A 164 -28.08 -25.27 -34.60
CA ALA A 164 -27.60 -26.64 -34.44
C ALA A 164 -28.18 -27.36 -33.20
N GLY A 165 -28.83 -26.64 -32.29
CA GLY A 165 -29.37 -27.19 -31.05
C GLY A 165 -28.29 -27.62 -30.04
N VAL A 166 -27.13 -26.97 -30.06
CA VAL A 166 -25.99 -27.28 -29.17
C VAL A 166 -25.65 -26.09 -28.26
N ALA A 167 -25.17 -26.40 -27.07
CA ALA A 167 -24.75 -25.38 -26.11
C ALA A 167 -23.27 -24.98 -26.28
N GLU A 168 -22.43 -25.98 -26.55
CA GLU A 168 -20.99 -25.83 -26.52
C GLU A 168 -20.38 -25.77 -27.92
N ASP A 169 -19.33 -24.98 -28.09
CA ASP A 169 -18.60 -24.78 -29.36
C ASP A 169 -18.12 -26.08 -30.00
N TRP A 170 -17.58 -26.96 -29.11
CA TRP A 170 -17.01 -28.25 -29.56
C TRP A 170 -18.04 -29.25 -30.07
N GLN A 171 -19.33 -29.01 -29.89
CA GLN A 171 -20.44 -29.86 -30.34
C GLN A 171 -20.86 -29.52 -31.79
N LEU A 172 -20.42 -28.38 -32.36
CA LEU A 172 -20.76 -27.98 -33.71
C LEU A 172 -20.15 -28.95 -34.73
N SER A 173 -20.96 -29.34 -35.72
CA SER A 173 -20.51 -30.18 -36.85
C SER A 173 -19.60 -29.39 -37.79
N PRO A 174 -18.76 -30.10 -38.59
CA PRO A 174 -17.97 -29.46 -39.65
C PRO A 174 -18.80 -28.63 -40.62
N ALA A 175 -19.97 -29.13 -41.02
CA ALA A 175 -20.88 -28.42 -41.91
C ALA A 175 -21.42 -27.11 -41.31
N ALA A 176 -21.74 -27.11 -40.01
CA ALA A 176 -22.18 -25.89 -39.29
C ALA A 176 -21.05 -24.87 -39.20
N LEU A 177 -19.84 -25.30 -38.86
CA LEU A 177 -18.66 -24.41 -38.79
C LEU A 177 -18.29 -23.85 -40.18
N LYS A 178 -18.43 -24.63 -41.23
CA LYS A 178 -18.27 -24.14 -42.61
C LYS A 178 -19.26 -23.04 -42.97
N ALA A 179 -20.51 -23.18 -42.55
CA ALA A 179 -21.53 -22.14 -42.75
C ALA A 179 -21.19 -20.88 -41.95
N VAL A 180 -20.70 -21.01 -40.74
CA VAL A 180 -20.23 -19.86 -39.89
C VAL A 180 -19.08 -19.11 -40.57
N VAL A 181 -18.07 -19.84 -41.10
CA VAL A 181 -16.96 -19.23 -41.85
C VAL A 181 -17.49 -18.42 -43.06
N GLY A 182 -18.50 -18.95 -43.81
CA GLY A 182 -19.13 -18.21 -44.89
C GLY A 182 -19.77 -16.90 -44.42
N ARG A 183 -20.60 -16.98 -43.39
CA ARG A 183 -21.26 -15.79 -42.81
C ARG A 183 -20.26 -14.75 -42.29
N PHE A 184 -19.18 -15.18 -41.67
CA PHE A 184 -18.13 -14.26 -41.18
C PHE A 184 -17.46 -13.51 -42.34
N LYS A 185 -17.11 -14.21 -43.43
CA LYS A 185 -16.53 -13.56 -44.61
C LYS A 185 -17.53 -12.62 -45.31
N GLU A 186 -18.80 -12.99 -45.36
CA GLU A 186 -19.85 -12.10 -45.88
C GLU A 186 -19.99 -10.85 -45.07
N HIS A 187 -19.93 -10.97 -43.73
CA HIS A 187 -19.94 -9.81 -42.81
C HIS A 187 -18.72 -8.92 -43.04
N VAL A 188 -17.50 -9.47 -43.10
CA VAL A 188 -16.29 -8.69 -43.42
C VAL A 188 -16.48 -7.90 -44.69
N LYS A 189 -16.94 -8.54 -45.76
CA LYS A 189 -17.18 -7.90 -47.06
C LYS A 189 -18.22 -6.78 -46.98
N SER A 190 -19.27 -6.98 -46.18
CA SER A 190 -20.34 -5.96 -46.03
C SER A 190 -19.82 -4.71 -45.32
N GLU A 191 -18.94 -4.86 -44.36
CA GLU A 191 -18.43 -3.74 -43.57
C GLU A 191 -17.23 -3.03 -44.20
N THR A 192 -16.31 -3.78 -44.80
CA THR A 192 -15.08 -3.23 -45.39
C THR A 192 -15.19 -2.88 -46.88
N GLY A 193 -16.13 -3.50 -47.59
CA GLY A 193 -16.24 -3.46 -49.05
C GLY A 193 -15.29 -4.44 -49.79
N ASP A 194 -14.33 -5.03 -49.06
CA ASP A 194 -13.33 -5.96 -49.61
C ASP A 194 -13.55 -7.38 -49.09
N ASP A 195 -13.06 -8.35 -49.85
CA ASP A 195 -13.03 -9.76 -49.40
C ASP A 195 -12.01 -9.93 -48.25
N PHE A 196 -12.26 -10.91 -47.37
CA PHE A 196 -11.29 -11.26 -46.33
C PHE A 196 -9.92 -11.59 -46.96
N PRO A 197 -8.79 -11.08 -46.43
CA PRO A 197 -7.46 -11.28 -46.99
C PRO A 197 -7.06 -12.76 -47.05
N GLU A 198 -6.87 -13.30 -48.27
CA GLU A 198 -6.54 -14.71 -48.50
C GLU A 198 -5.03 -14.94 -48.74
N GLU A 199 -4.24 -13.88 -48.97
CA GLU A 199 -2.80 -14.00 -49.22
C GLU A 199 -2.02 -14.04 -47.91
N PRO A 200 -1.33 -15.13 -47.53
CA PRO A 200 -0.72 -15.32 -46.22
C PRO A 200 0.32 -14.23 -45.82
N LEU A 201 1.16 -13.82 -46.76
CA LEU A 201 2.16 -12.78 -46.49
C LEU A 201 1.51 -11.40 -46.23
N ARG A 202 0.36 -11.15 -46.92
CA ARG A 202 -0.41 -9.93 -46.67
C ARG A 202 -1.08 -9.97 -45.28
N GLN A 203 -1.60 -11.14 -44.87
CA GLN A 203 -2.13 -11.35 -43.51
C GLN A 203 -1.04 -11.05 -42.48
N LEU A 204 0.18 -11.59 -42.70
CA LEU A 204 1.31 -11.39 -41.77
C LEU A 204 1.72 -9.91 -41.68
N GLU A 205 1.82 -9.21 -42.82
CA GLU A 205 2.14 -7.77 -42.81
C GLU A 205 1.11 -6.95 -42.02
N LEU A 206 -0.19 -7.22 -42.25
CA LEU A 206 -1.28 -6.53 -41.59
C LEU A 206 -1.29 -6.83 -40.08
N ALA A 207 -1.05 -8.06 -39.65
CA ALA A 207 -0.98 -8.45 -38.24
C ALA A 207 0.23 -7.79 -37.53
N ILE A 208 1.39 -7.67 -38.20
CA ILE A 208 2.56 -6.97 -37.67
C ILE A 208 2.22 -5.50 -37.40
N ARG A 209 1.54 -4.84 -38.36
CA ARG A 209 1.11 -3.43 -38.19
C ARG A 209 0.15 -3.29 -37.01
N ALA A 210 -0.89 -4.12 -36.94
CA ALA A 210 -1.88 -4.09 -35.87
C ALA A 210 -1.23 -4.25 -34.47
N VAL A 211 -0.25 -5.17 -34.36
CA VAL A 211 0.49 -5.32 -33.09
C VAL A 211 1.34 -4.10 -32.75
N PHE A 212 1.97 -3.44 -33.73
CA PHE A 212 2.68 -2.17 -33.48
C PHE A 212 1.71 -1.05 -33.05
N GLU A 213 0.55 -0.95 -33.68
CA GLU A 213 -0.49 0.03 -33.37
C GLU A 213 -1.09 -0.18 -31.99
N SER A 214 -1.20 -1.44 -31.54
CA SER A 214 -1.72 -1.78 -30.20
C SER A 214 -0.91 -1.20 -29.05
N TRP A 215 0.37 -0.84 -29.27
CA TRP A 215 1.17 -0.11 -28.28
C TRP A 215 0.56 1.25 -27.94
N ASN A 216 -0.07 1.92 -28.90
CA ASN A 216 -0.61 3.26 -28.76
C ASN A 216 -2.15 3.27 -28.60
N ASN A 217 -2.80 2.12 -28.42
CA ASN A 217 -4.23 2.09 -28.12
C ASN A 217 -4.50 2.66 -26.72
N GLU A 218 -5.72 3.14 -26.49
CA GLU A 218 -6.11 3.86 -25.28
C GLU A 218 -5.86 3.05 -24.00
N ARG A 219 -6.21 1.74 -24.01
CA ARG A 219 -6.01 0.86 -22.83
C ARG A 219 -4.52 0.64 -22.52
N ALA A 220 -3.66 0.45 -23.53
CA ALA A 220 -2.23 0.32 -23.32
C ALA A 220 -1.58 1.64 -22.88
N PHE A 221 -2.06 2.76 -23.42
CA PHE A 221 -1.61 4.09 -23.01
C PHE A 221 -1.93 4.36 -21.53
N ARG A 222 -3.21 4.19 -21.13
CA ARG A 222 -3.64 4.38 -19.73
C ARG A 222 -2.91 3.43 -18.77
N TYR A 223 -2.73 2.16 -19.14
CA TYR A 223 -1.99 1.22 -18.30
C TYR A 223 -0.56 1.70 -18.06
N ARG A 224 0.12 2.19 -19.11
CA ARG A 224 1.48 2.75 -18.95
C ARG A 224 1.53 3.98 -18.07
N GLU A 225 0.54 4.85 -18.13
CA GLU A 225 0.44 6.00 -17.21
C GLU A 225 0.31 5.54 -15.76
N ILE A 226 -0.59 4.58 -15.48
CA ILE A 226 -0.81 4.03 -14.13
C ILE A 226 0.48 3.38 -13.61
N GLU A 227 1.11 2.54 -14.42
CA GLU A 227 2.32 1.79 -14.05
C GLU A 227 3.62 2.59 -14.22
N LYS A 228 3.52 3.86 -14.63
CA LYS A 228 4.68 4.76 -14.90
C LYS A 228 5.70 4.16 -15.87
N ILE A 229 5.22 3.46 -16.90
CA ILE A 229 6.04 2.86 -17.96
C ILE A 229 6.28 3.93 -19.05
N PRO A 230 7.54 4.21 -19.46
CA PRO A 230 7.83 5.16 -20.54
C PRO A 230 7.13 4.80 -21.85
N HIS A 231 6.60 5.81 -22.54
CA HIS A 231 5.85 5.62 -23.79
C HIS A 231 6.71 5.33 -25.01
N ASP A 232 7.99 5.65 -24.97
CA ASP A 232 8.96 5.54 -26.04
C ASP A 232 9.64 4.16 -26.15
N LEU A 233 9.28 3.21 -25.28
CA LEU A 233 9.87 1.86 -25.29
C LEU A 233 9.44 1.02 -26.50
N GLY A 234 8.23 1.21 -27.01
CA GLY A 234 7.68 0.42 -28.08
C GLY A 234 7.39 -1.05 -27.71
N THR A 235 6.88 -1.83 -28.65
CA THR A 235 6.68 -3.27 -28.51
C THR A 235 7.43 -4.07 -29.58
N ALA A 236 7.96 -5.22 -29.21
CA ALA A 236 8.39 -6.22 -30.17
C ALA A 236 7.20 -7.04 -30.68
N VAL A 237 7.37 -7.70 -31.82
CA VAL A 237 6.41 -8.63 -32.39
C VAL A 237 7.05 -10.00 -32.50
N ASN A 238 6.42 -11.00 -31.86
CA ASN A 238 6.86 -12.40 -31.94
C ASN A 238 6.00 -13.17 -32.92
N VAL A 239 6.62 -13.71 -33.98
CA VAL A 239 6.00 -14.61 -34.95
C VAL A 239 6.46 -16.02 -34.63
N GLN A 240 5.54 -16.85 -34.12
CA GLN A 240 5.87 -18.20 -33.64
C GLN A 240 5.00 -19.26 -34.30
N THR A 241 5.60 -20.40 -34.66
CA THR A 241 4.89 -21.57 -35.17
C THR A 241 3.78 -21.98 -34.21
N MET A 242 2.56 -22.19 -34.77
CA MET A 242 1.43 -22.70 -34.00
C MET A 242 1.65 -24.16 -33.61
N VAL A 243 1.28 -24.48 -32.38
CA VAL A 243 1.07 -25.82 -31.83
C VAL A 243 -0.33 -25.90 -31.25
N PHE A 244 -0.98 -27.05 -31.36
CA PHE A 244 -2.41 -27.17 -31.11
C PHE A 244 -2.72 -28.11 -29.96
N GLY A 245 -3.27 -27.56 -28.87
CA GLY A 245 -3.77 -28.33 -27.73
C GLY A 245 -5.15 -28.94 -27.92
N ASN A 246 -5.82 -28.64 -29.05
CA ASN A 246 -7.18 -29.11 -29.36
C ASN A 246 -7.21 -30.14 -30.50
N MET A 247 -6.16 -30.98 -30.63
CA MET A 247 -6.05 -32.06 -31.65
C MET A 247 -6.40 -33.44 -31.11
N GLY A 248 -7.18 -33.55 -30.05
CA GLY A 248 -7.65 -34.80 -29.47
C GLY A 248 -7.34 -34.96 -28.00
N GLN A 249 -7.64 -36.12 -27.45
CA GLN A 249 -7.51 -36.39 -26.00
C GLN A 249 -6.05 -36.50 -25.50
N ASP A 250 -5.10 -36.67 -26.41
CA ASP A 250 -3.65 -36.66 -26.16
C ASP A 250 -3.01 -35.28 -26.34
N SER A 251 -3.85 -34.27 -26.47
CA SER A 251 -3.46 -32.85 -26.64
C SER A 251 -4.11 -32.00 -25.58
N GLY A 252 -3.49 -30.88 -25.24
CA GLY A 252 -4.02 -29.95 -24.24
C GLY A 252 -3.13 -28.74 -24.12
N THR A 253 -3.55 -27.79 -23.28
CA THR A 253 -2.82 -26.57 -23.02
C THR A 253 -2.93 -26.20 -21.55
N GLY A 254 -1.97 -25.45 -21.01
CA GLY A 254 -2.00 -25.03 -19.62
C GLY A 254 -1.07 -23.88 -19.28
N VAL A 255 -1.27 -23.37 -18.09
CA VAL A 255 -0.43 -22.36 -17.45
C VAL A 255 0.03 -22.91 -16.11
N ALA A 256 1.31 -22.80 -15.80
CA ALA A 256 1.83 -23.31 -14.55
C ALA A 256 3.00 -22.48 -14.03
N PHE A 257 3.16 -22.53 -12.71
CA PHE A 257 4.27 -21.95 -11.98
C PHE A 257 5.23 -23.04 -11.52
N THR A 258 6.51 -22.74 -11.46
CA THR A 258 7.52 -23.68 -10.96
C THR A 258 7.43 -23.92 -9.46
N ARG A 259 6.80 -22.97 -8.73
CA ARG A 259 6.40 -23.09 -7.32
C ARG A 259 5.00 -22.53 -7.14
N ASP A 260 4.31 -22.92 -6.08
CA ASP A 260 3.00 -22.35 -5.76
C ASP A 260 3.12 -20.83 -5.52
N PRO A 261 2.48 -19.98 -6.33
CA PRO A 261 2.55 -18.54 -6.22
C PRO A 261 1.79 -17.98 -5.00
N GLY A 262 0.89 -18.74 -4.40
CA GLY A 262 0.13 -18.36 -3.20
C GLY A 262 0.92 -18.64 -1.92
N SER A 263 1.28 -19.90 -1.70
CA SER A 263 1.96 -20.35 -0.48
C SER A 263 3.48 -20.30 -0.52
N GLY A 264 4.09 -20.32 -1.70
CA GLY A 264 5.53 -20.44 -1.89
C GLY A 264 6.05 -21.87 -1.80
N ALA A 265 5.19 -22.87 -1.74
CA ALA A 265 5.60 -24.29 -1.67
C ALA A 265 6.41 -24.69 -2.91
N ASN A 266 7.47 -25.49 -2.70
CA ASN A 266 8.33 -25.97 -3.78
C ASN A 266 7.69 -27.15 -4.51
N GLU A 267 6.56 -26.88 -5.13
CA GLU A 267 5.84 -27.81 -6.01
C GLU A 267 5.29 -27.07 -7.23
N VAL A 268 5.22 -27.76 -8.37
CA VAL A 268 4.64 -27.19 -9.58
C VAL A 268 3.14 -26.98 -9.36
N TRP A 269 2.71 -25.75 -9.56
CA TRP A 269 1.33 -25.35 -9.40
C TRP A 269 0.78 -24.82 -10.72
N GLY A 270 -0.44 -25.14 -11.08
CA GLY A 270 -1.04 -24.63 -12.31
C GLY A 270 -2.25 -25.43 -12.77
N GLU A 271 -2.72 -25.07 -13.96
CA GLU A 271 -3.94 -25.57 -14.57
C GLU A 271 -3.67 -26.11 -15.96
N TYR A 272 -4.38 -27.17 -16.31
CA TYR A 272 -4.28 -27.84 -17.60
C TYR A 272 -5.67 -28.19 -18.12
N LEU A 273 -5.88 -27.99 -19.42
CA LEU A 273 -7.14 -28.27 -20.08
C LEU A 273 -6.91 -29.18 -21.27
N VAL A 274 -7.50 -30.40 -21.24
CA VAL A 274 -7.42 -31.40 -22.34
C VAL A 274 -8.25 -30.94 -23.52
N ASN A 275 -7.74 -31.20 -24.74
CA ASN A 275 -8.39 -30.88 -26.01
C ASN A 275 -8.89 -29.42 -26.07
N ALA A 276 -7.99 -28.48 -25.81
CA ALA A 276 -8.28 -27.04 -25.73
C ALA A 276 -7.16 -26.18 -26.31
N GLN A 277 -7.48 -24.96 -26.73
CA GLN A 277 -6.49 -23.92 -27.06
C GLN A 277 -6.24 -22.99 -25.85
N GLY A 278 -5.12 -22.23 -25.89
CA GLY A 278 -4.74 -21.34 -24.78
C GLY A 278 -5.81 -20.32 -24.43
N GLU A 279 -6.59 -19.84 -25.39
CA GLU A 279 -7.72 -18.94 -25.18
C GLU A 279 -8.81 -19.56 -24.27
N ASP A 280 -9.06 -20.85 -24.40
CA ASP A 280 -10.12 -21.56 -23.68
C ASP A 280 -9.79 -21.66 -22.16
N VAL A 281 -8.50 -21.66 -21.81
CA VAL A 281 -8.02 -21.60 -20.40
C VAL A 281 -8.23 -20.21 -19.80
N VAL A 282 -7.87 -19.17 -20.57
CA VAL A 282 -7.92 -17.78 -20.10
C VAL A 282 -9.35 -17.25 -20.06
N ALA A 283 -10.21 -17.66 -21.03
CA ALA A 283 -11.59 -17.19 -21.10
C ALA A 283 -12.54 -17.84 -20.07
N GLY A 284 -12.09 -18.86 -19.32
CA GLY A 284 -12.89 -19.53 -18.28
C GLY A 284 -14.12 -20.28 -18.81
N ILE A 285 -14.18 -20.59 -20.11
CA ILE A 285 -15.30 -21.26 -20.77
C ILE A 285 -15.45 -22.71 -20.26
N ARG A 286 -14.34 -23.37 -19.93
CA ARG A 286 -14.27 -24.72 -19.39
C ARG A 286 -13.45 -24.72 -18.09
N THR A 287 -13.88 -25.50 -17.10
CA THR A 287 -13.12 -25.64 -15.84
C THR A 287 -11.83 -26.43 -16.08
N PRO A 288 -10.64 -25.83 -15.92
CA PRO A 288 -9.40 -26.55 -16.06
C PRO A 288 -9.15 -27.48 -14.90
N MET A 289 -8.30 -28.48 -15.09
CA MET A 289 -7.85 -29.40 -14.06
C MET A 289 -6.53 -28.91 -13.47
N PRO A 290 -6.27 -29.14 -12.18
CA PRO A 290 -4.95 -28.94 -11.60
C PRO A 290 -3.88 -29.69 -12.39
N ILE A 291 -2.71 -29.09 -12.60
CA ILE A 291 -1.60 -29.70 -13.36
C ILE A 291 -1.17 -31.07 -12.80
N ALA A 292 -1.35 -31.27 -11.49
CA ALA A 292 -1.14 -32.58 -10.85
C ALA A 292 -2.01 -33.69 -11.46
N GLY A 293 -3.15 -33.38 -12.08
CA GLY A 293 -4.00 -34.30 -12.82
C GLY A 293 -3.31 -34.86 -14.05
N LEU A 294 -2.47 -34.07 -14.74
CA LEU A 294 -1.69 -34.50 -15.89
C LEU A 294 -0.77 -35.70 -15.56
N ARG A 295 -0.33 -35.82 -14.31
CA ARG A 295 0.47 -36.96 -13.85
C ARG A 295 -0.29 -38.30 -14.00
N LYS A 296 -1.62 -38.27 -13.89
CA LYS A 296 -2.45 -39.48 -14.05
C LYS A 296 -2.75 -39.76 -15.53
N GLU A 297 -3.00 -38.73 -16.32
CA GLU A 297 -3.39 -38.81 -17.71
C GLU A 297 -2.20 -39.08 -18.65
N ASN A 298 -1.10 -38.37 -18.45
CA ASN A 298 0.13 -38.50 -19.22
C ASN A 298 1.37 -38.34 -18.31
N PRO A 299 1.78 -39.40 -17.61
CA PRO A 299 2.92 -39.34 -16.67
C PRO A 299 4.22 -38.87 -17.32
N ALA A 300 4.48 -39.27 -18.57
CA ALA A 300 5.72 -38.96 -19.28
C ALA A 300 5.82 -37.44 -19.58
N VAL A 301 4.73 -36.82 -20.00
CA VAL A 301 4.64 -35.38 -20.25
C VAL A 301 4.77 -34.62 -18.92
N TYR A 302 4.12 -35.10 -17.86
CA TYR A 302 4.23 -34.47 -16.54
C TYR A 302 5.66 -34.50 -16.00
N GLU A 303 6.35 -35.63 -16.09
CA GLU A 303 7.74 -35.75 -15.64
C GLU A 303 8.69 -34.86 -16.45
N GLN A 304 8.50 -34.82 -17.77
CA GLN A 304 9.24 -33.91 -18.66
C GLN A 304 8.96 -32.45 -18.30
N PHE A 305 7.71 -32.10 -18.01
CA PHE A 305 7.34 -30.76 -17.57
C PHE A 305 8.05 -30.36 -16.28
N VAL A 306 8.01 -31.20 -15.24
CA VAL A 306 8.65 -30.96 -13.95
C VAL A 306 10.17 -30.81 -14.10
N GLU A 307 10.81 -31.62 -14.93
CA GLU A 307 12.25 -31.50 -15.21
C GLU A 307 12.58 -30.15 -15.84
N ILE A 308 11.82 -29.74 -16.85
CA ILE A 308 12.01 -28.44 -17.52
C ILE A 308 11.74 -27.29 -16.55
N ALA A 309 10.68 -27.35 -15.76
CA ALA A 309 10.35 -26.35 -14.76
C ALA A 309 11.49 -26.12 -13.76
N ARG A 310 12.07 -27.20 -13.24
CA ARG A 310 13.26 -27.13 -12.37
C ARG A 310 14.49 -26.57 -13.08
N ARG A 311 14.66 -26.89 -14.37
CA ARG A 311 15.77 -26.36 -15.18
C ARG A 311 15.62 -24.86 -15.41
N LEU A 312 14.42 -24.39 -15.69
CA LEU A 312 14.11 -22.96 -15.83
C LEU A 312 14.37 -22.22 -14.53
N GLU A 313 13.87 -22.73 -13.39
CA GLU A 313 14.07 -22.11 -12.08
C GLU A 313 15.56 -21.97 -11.73
N ARG A 314 16.35 -23.01 -11.94
CA ARG A 314 17.82 -22.94 -11.71
C ARG A 314 18.51 -21.94 -12.63
N HIS A 315 18.09 -21.86 -13.90
CA HIS A 315 18.70 -20.96 -14.88
C HIS A 315 18.38 -19.49 -14.60
N TYR A 316 17.11 -19.18 -14.35
CA TYR A 316 16.65 -17.81 -14.04
C TYR A 316 16.89 -17.46 -12.57
N ARG A 317 17.17 -18.45 -11.73
CA ARG A 317 17.30 -18.32 -10.28
C ARG A 317 16.07 -17.73 -9.62
N ASP A 318 14.89 -17.87 -10.22
CA ASP A 318 13.62 -17.34 -9.75
C ASP A 318 12.46 -18.26 -10.11
N THR A 319 11.31 -18.09 -9.45
CA THR A 319 10.07 -18.78 -9.79
C THR A 319 9.57 -18.31 -11.14
N MET A 320 9.27 -19.25 -12.02
CA MET A 320 8.81 -18.96 -13.36
C MET A 320 7.33 -19.31 -13.55
N ASP A 321 6.63 -18.44 -14.26
CA ASP A 321 5.30 -18.64 -14.83
C ASP A 321 5.48 -19.06 -16.28
N VAL A 322 4.90 -20.19 -16.68
CA VAL A 322 5.10 -20.78 -18.01
C VAL A 322 3.78 -21.13 -18.67
N GLU A 323 3.66 -20.80 -19.95
CA GLU A 323 2.58 -21.27 -20.82
C GLU A 323 3.09 -22.46 -21.63
N PHE A 324 2.32 -23.55 -21.67
CA PHE A 324 2.71 -24.75 -22.37
C PHE A 324 1.54 -25.36 -23.13
N THR A 325 1.87 -26.13 -24.17
CA THR A 325 0.90 -26.91 -24.97
C THR A 325 1.44 -28.30 -25.19
N VAL A 326 0.58 -29.28 -25.09
CA VAL A 326 0.83 -30.67 -25.50
C VAL A 326 0.11 -30.92 -26.81
N GLU A 327 0.83 -31.21 -27.88
CA GLU A 327 0.29 -31.57 -29.17
C GLU A 327 0.61 -33.04 -29.44
N LYS A 328 -0.40 -33.90 -29.50
CA LYS A 328 -0.26 -35.34 -29.73
C LYS A 328 0.82 -35.98 -28.85
N GLY A 329 0.73 -35.76 -27.57
CA GLY A 329 1.66 -36.26 -26.54
C GLY A 329 3.03 -35.58 -26.49
N LYS A 330 3.31 -34.59 -27.30
CA LYS A 330 4.57 -33.83 -27.33
C LYS A 330 4.42 -32.49 -26.67
N LEU A 331 5.26 -32.25 -25.66
CA LEU A 331 5.26 -31.00 -24.86
C LEU A 331 5.99 -29.86 -25.59
N TYR A 332 5.42 -28.66 -25.54
CA TYR A 332 6.02 -27.40 -26.00
C TYR A 332 5.83 -26.28 -24.99
N PHE A 333 6.84 -25.43 -24.87
CA PHE A 333 6.78 -24.20 -24.07
C PHE A 333 6.59 -22.98 -24.98
N LEU A 334 5.55 -22.21 -24.70
CA LEU A 334 5.14 -21.07 -25.54
C LEU A 334 5.62 -19.74 -24.99
N GLN A 335 5.81 -19.66 -23.69
CA GLN A 335 6.25 -18.46 -22.99
C GLN A 335 6.79 -18.84 -21.62
N CYS A 336 7.78 -18.09 -21.12
CA CYS A 336 8.10 -18.04 -19.68
C CYS A 336 8.32 -16.60 -19.24
N ARG A 337 8.02 -16.34 -17.96
CA ARG A 337 8.25 -15.05 -17.30
C ARG A 337 8.47 -15.29 -15.81
N VAL A 338 9.00 -14.28 -15.12
CA VAL A 338 9.10 -14.32 -13.66
C VAL A 338 7.67 -14.39 -13.08
N GLY A 339 7.43 -15.37 -12.22
CA GLY A 339 6.12 -15.63 -11.63
C GLY A 339 5.71 -14.51 -10.68
N LYS A 340 4.54 -13.92 -10.91
CA LYS A 340 3.88 -13.06 -9.93
C LYS A 340 3.46 -13.94 -8.75
N ARG A 341 3.59 -13.44 -7.53
CA ARG A 341 3.39 -14.20 -6.31
C ARG A 341 2.90 -13.31 -5.17
N THR A 342 2.25 -13.90 -4.19
CA THR A 342 1.82 -13.20 -2.98
C THR A 342 3.02 -12.72 -2.16
N SER A 343 2.79 -11.81 -1.22
CA SER A 343 3.82 -11.30 -0.31
C SER A 343 4.40 -12.42 0.57
N ARG A 344 3.56 -13.35 1.03
CA ARG A 344 3.97 -14.55 1.79
C ARG A 344 4.88 -15.46 0.95
N ALA A 345 4.43 -15.80 -0.25
CA ALA A 345 5.21 -16.63 -1.18
C ALA A 345 6.53 -15.96 -1.56
N ALA A 346 6.58 -14.63 -1.72
CA ALA A 346 7.82 -13.92 -2.06
C ALA A 346 8.89 -14.09 -0.97
N VAL A 347 8.53 -13.95 0.30
CA VAL A 347 9.45 -14.15 1.42
C VAL A 347 9.86 -15.62 1.52
N LYS A 348 8.89 -16.54 1.52
CA LYS A 348 9.18 -17.97 1.64
C LYS A 348 10.07 -18.48 0.52
N ILE A 349 9.77 -18.15 -0.74
CA ILE A 349 10.58 -18.53 -1.90
C ILE A 349 12.00 -17.97 -1.80
N ALA A 350 12.15 -16.71 -1.37
CA ALA A 350 13.47 -16.11 -1.19
C ALA A 350 14.31 -16.86 -0.16
N VAL A 351 13.71 -17.25 0.96
CA VAL A 351 14.39 -18.04 2.02
C VAL A 351 14.72 -19.44 1.53
N ASP A 352 13.75 -20.15 0.96
CA ASP A 352 13.94 -21.50 0.44
C ASP A 352 15.04 -21.54 -0.63
N MET A 353 15.09 -20.59 -1.55
CA MET A 353 16.13 -20.50 -2.58
C MET A 353 17.53 -20.26 -2.01
N VAL A 354 17.65 -19.56 -0.89
CA VAL A 354 18.94 -19.45 -0.17
C VAL A 354 19.34 -20.80 0.43
N HIS A 355 18.43 -21.49 1.09
CA HIS A 355 18.67 -22.82 1.66
C HIS A 355 19.03 -23.86 0.60
N GLU A 356 18.43 -23.76 -0.58
CA GLU A 356 18.73 -24.62 -1.74
C GLU A 356 20.05 -24.23 -2.46
N GLY A 357 20.69 -23.13 -2.06
CA GLY A 357 21.93 -22.63 -2.68
C GLY A 357 21.74 -22.04 -4.08
N LEU A 358 20.51 -21.68 -4.45
CA LEU A 358 20.20 -21.05 -5.74
C LEU A 358 20.56 -19.57 -5.78
N ILE A 359 20.38 -18.88 -4.65
CA ILE A 359 20.72 -17.46 -4.49
C ILE A 359 21.42 -17.24 -3.16
N GLU A 360 22.05 -16.07 -3.02
CA GLU A 360 22.67 -15.65 -1.76
C GLU A 360 21.72 -14.73 -0.96
N ARG A 361 21.95 -14.61 0.37
CA ARG A 361 21.16 -13.74 1.25
C ARG A 361 21.02 -12.28 0.74
N PRO A 362 22.09 -11.60 0.24
CA PRO A 362 21.95 -10.25 -0.33
C PRO A 362 20.99 -10.19 -1.52
N GLU A 363 21.00 -11.21 -2.35
CA GLU A 363 20.08 -11.32 -3.48
C GLU A 363 18.65 -11.54 -3.02
N ALA A 364 18.43 -12.42 -2.03
CA ALA A 364 17.13 -12.64 -1.43
C ALA A 364 16.52 -11.35 -0.86
N LEU A 365 17.32 -10.57 -0.10
CA LEU A 365 16.90 -9.29 0.45
C LEU A 365 16.52 -8.26 -0.61
N ARG A 366 17.21 -8.22 -1.77
CA ARG A 366 16.90 -7.30 -2.87
C ARG A 366 15.59 -7.64 -3.60
N ARG A 367 15.18 -8.92 -3.63
CA ARG A 367 14.02 -9.40 -4.39
C ARG A 367 12.67 -9.10 -3.77
N VAL A 368 12.61 -9.01 -2.46
CA VAL A 368 11.38 -8.73 -1.73
C VAL A 368 11.20 -7.22 -1.62
N GLU A 369 10.14 -6.70 -2.18
CA GLU A 369 9.80 -5.28 -2.07
C GLU A 369 9.38 -4.95 -0.62
N PRO A 370 9.99 -3.95 0.05
CA PRO A 370 9.70 -3.67 1.46
C PRO A 370 8.22 -3.36 1.74
N LYS A 371 7.54 -2.62 0.85
CA LYS A 371 6.12 -2.28 1.01
C LYS A 371 5.22 -3.52 1.05
N ARG A 372 5.59 -4.62 0.40
CA ARG A 372 4.83 -5.87 0.44
C ARG A 372 4.83 -6.56 1.79
N LEU A 373 5.77 -6.23 2.68
CA LEU A 373 5.73 -6.76 4.04
C LEU A 373 4.53 -6.22 4.83
N ASP A 374 3.98 -5.09 4.43
CA ASP A 374 2.79 -4.51 5.07
C ASP A 374 1.59 -5.47 5.02
N ASP A 375 1.38 -6.13 3.89
CA ASP A 375 0.31 -7.12 3.71
C ASP A 375 0.41 -8.30 4.69
N LEU A 376 1.62 -8.59 5.18
CA LEU A 376 1.88 -9.72 6.09
C LEU A 376 1.67 -9.37 7.57
N LEU A 377 1.56 -8.09 7.89
CA LEU A 377 1.54 -7.58 9.27
C LEU A 377 0.12 -7.24 9.74
N HIS A 378 -0.84 -7.32 8.84
CA HIS A 378 -2.24 -7.00 9.10
C HIS A 378 -3.15 -8.17 8.72
N PRO A 379 -4.29 -8.34 9.38
CA PRO A 379 -5.32 -9.26 8.90
C PRO A 379 -5.69 -8.89 7.47
N HIS A 380 -5.93 -9.87 6.62
CA HIS A 380 -6.26 -9.67 5.21
C HIS A 380 -7.46 -10.52 4.82
N ILE A 381 -8.19 -10.10 3.80
CA ILE A 381 -9.27 -10.92 3.26
C ILE A 381 -8.67 -12.20 2.67
N ASP A 382 -9.31 -13.35 2.93
CA ASP A 382 -8.90 -14.64 2.38
C ASP A 382 -8.83 -14.54 0.84
N GLU A 383 -7.67 -14.87 0.26
CA GLU A 383 -7.40 -14.75 -1.19
C GLU A 383 -8.38 -15.52 -2.09
N ARG A 384 -9.13 -16.46 -1.52
CA ARG A 384 -10.17 -17.23 -2.21
C ARG A 384 -11.48 -16.47 -2.34
N VAL A 385 -11.64 -15.35 -1.63
CA VAL A 385 -12.83 -14.50 -1.71
C VAL A 385 -12.92 -13.87 -3.08
N ARG A 386 -14.01 -14.11 -3.79
CA ARG A 386 -14.34 -13.46 -5.05
C ARG A 386 -15.37 -12.38 -4.81
N THR A 387 -15.15 -11.21 -5.35
CA THR A 387 -16.08 -10.07 -5.21
C THR A 387 -16.97 -9.89 -6.44
N LEU A 388 -18.07 -9.20 -6.25
CA LEU A 388 -18.98 -8.75 -7.28
C LEU A 388 -19.47 -7.34 -6.95
N PRO A 389 -19.29 -6.34 -7.84
CA PRO A 389 -19.80 -5.01 -7.61
C PRO A 389 -21.32 -4.99 -7.41
N LEU A 390 -21.80 -4.23 -6.42
CA LEU A 390 -23.22 -4.08 -6.12
C LEU A 390 -24.03 -3.59 -7.33
N SER A 391 -23.42 -2.80 -8.21
CA SER A 391 -24.03 -2.29 -9.45
C SER A 391 -24.42 -3.39 -10.45
N GLU A 392 -23.83 -4.59 -10.35
CA GLU A 392 -24.14 -5.73 -11.21
C GLU A 392 -25.28 -6.60 -10.67
N VAL A 393 -25.74 -6.35 -9.45
CA VAL A 393 -26.80 -7.13 -8.79
C VAL A 393 -28.10 -6.35 -8.77
N SER A 394 -29.21 -7.02 -9.06
CA SER A 394 -30.52 -6.39 -9.20
C SER A 394 -31.04 -5.76 -7.90
N LYS A 395 -32.09 -4.91 -8.02
CA LYS A 395 -32.71 -4.12 -6.95
C LYS A 395 -33.25 -4.94 -5.74
N ASP A 396 -33.19 -6.25 -5.80
CA ASP A 396 -33.69 -7.16 -4.73
C ASP A 396 -32.79 -7.17 -3.48
N VAL A 397 -31.56 -6.61 -3.57
CA VAL A 397 -30.61 -6.59 -2.44
C VAL A 397 -31.12 -5.69 -1.30
N ALA A 398 -31.75 -4.57 -1.59
CA ALA A 398 -32.23 -3.63 -0.56
C ALA A 398 -33.23 -4.29 0.43
N ALA A 399 -34.15 -5.09 -0.07
CA ALA A 399 -35.13 -5.80 0.76
C ALA A 399 -34.51 -6.93 1.62
N ILE A 400 -33.40 -7.48 1.17
CA ILE A 400 -32.67 -8.55 1.88
C ILE A 400 -31.82 -7.96 3.02
N ILE A 401 -31.29 -6.76 2.86
CA ILE A 401 -30.46 -6.07 3.85
C ILE A 401 -31.27 -5.55 5.05
N ASP A 402 -32.54 -5.21 4.86
CA ASP A 402 -33.42 -4.79 5.96
C ASP A 402 -33.55 -5.88 7.05
N GLY A 403 -33.31 -7.14 6.71
CA GLY A 403 -33.27 -8.27 7.67
C GLY A 403 -31.97 -8.37 8.48
N ARG A 404 -30.96 -7.52 8.23
CA ARG A 404 -29.64 -7.49 8.88
C ARG A 404 -28.94 -8.88 8.95
N PRO A 405 -28.73 -9.54 7.80
CA PRO A 405 -27.99 -10.81 7.77
C PRO A 405 -26.52 -10.57 8.12
N ALA A 406 -25.85 -11.58 8.68
CA ALA A 406 -24.43 -11.53 8.96
C ALA A 406 -23.58 -11.62 7.68
N VAL A 407 -24.01 -12.46 6.71
CA VAL A 407 -23.31 -12.68 5.45
C VAL A 407 -24.26 -12.53 4.28
N VAL A 408 -23.83 -11.80 3.25
CA VAL A 408 -24.55 -11.62 1.98
C VAL A 408 -23.64 -12.05 0.84
N TYR A 409 -24.11 -12.96 -0.02
CA TYR A 409 -23.32 -13.49 -1.13
C TYR A 409 -24.18 -13.86 -2.33
N VAL A 410 -23.54 -14.01 -3.48
CA VAL A 410 -24.19 -14.46 -4.72
C VAL A 410 -23.69 -15.86 -5.07
N GLU A 411 -24.62 -16.79 -5.25
CA GLU A 411 -24.38 -18.14 -5.74
C GLU A 411 -25.47 -18.50 -6.76
N ASP A 412 -25.07 -19.09 -7.89
CA ASP A 412 -25.99 -19.43 -9.00
C ASP A 412 -26.84 -18.21 -9.45
N GLU A 413 -26.20 -17.03 -9.60
CA GLU A 413 -26.83 -15.75 -9.99
C GLU A 413 -27.93 -15.26 -9.03
N ARG A 414 -28.02 -15.79 -7.82
CA ARG A 414 -28.99 -15.39 -6.80
C ARG A 414 -28.30 -14.85 -5.56
N VAL A 415 -28.84 -13.75 -5.07
CA VAL A 415 -28.42 -13.21 -3.76
C VAL A 415 -28.93 -14.11 -2.65
N LYS A 416 -28.06 -14.57 -1.80
CA LYS A 416 -28.33 -15.41 -0.64
C LYS A 416 -27.80 -14.75 0.62
N THR A 417 -28.37 -15.09 1.74
CA THR A 417 -27.98 -14.56 3.06
C THR A 417 -27.83 -15.66 4.08
N MET A 418 -26.99 -15.39 5.09
CA MET A 418 -26.89 -16.22 6.29
C MET A 418 -27.00 -15.35 7.54
N SER A 419 -27.64 -15.86 8.56
CA SER A 419 -27.60 -15.29 9.90
C SER A 419 -26.26 -15.58 10.59
N ASP A 420 -25.92 -14.82 11.63
CA ASP A 420 -24.72 -15.05 12.45
C ASP A 420 -24.61 -16.48 12.97
N GLY A 421 -25.73 -17.05 13.44
CA GLY A 421 -25.78 -18.45 13.94
C GLY A 421 -25.49 -19.48 12.85
N GLU A 422 -26.02 -19.30 11.64
CA GLU A 422 -25.75 -20.18 10.50
C GLU A 422 -24.31 -20.07 10.03
N TRP A 423 -23.78 -18.85 9.97
CA TRP A 423 -22.40 -18.58 9.58
C TRP A 423 -21.38 -19.19 10.56
N ARG A 424 -21.60 -19.01 11.86
CA ARG A 424 -20.74 -19.61 12.89
C ARG A 424 -20.81 -21.14 12.93
N ALA A 425 -21.97 -21.71 12.57
CA ALA A 425 -22.14 -23.16 12.48
C ALA A 425 -21.43 -23.79 11.28
N LEU A 426 -21.05 -23.01 10.26
CA LEU A 426 -20.23 -23.50 9.16
C LEU A 426 -18.82 -23.83 9.65
N ALA A 427 -18.55 -25.11 9.91
CA ALA A 427 -17.20 -25.61 10.15
C ALA A 427 -16.29 -25.41 8.93
N GLY A 428 -14.96 -25.40 9.10
CA GLY A 428 -13.97 -25.02 8.08
C GLY A 428 -14.24 -25.57 6.67
N GLY A 429 -14.60 -26.85 6.50
CA GLY A 429 -14.96 -27.42 5.20
C GLY A 429 -16.23 -26.85 4.56
N GLY A 430 -17.17 -26.34 5.36
CA GLY A 430 -18.38 -25.66 4.85
C GLY A 430 -18.06 -24.26 4.33
N ARG A 431 -17.19 -23.51 5.01
CA ARG A 431 -16.69 -22.21 4.56
C ARG A 431 -15.86 -22.33 3.29
N ASP A 432 -14.98 -23.32 3.20
CA ASP A 432 -14.18 -23.59 2.01
C ASP A 432 -15.05 -23.91 0.78
N ALA A 433 -16.12 -24.68 0.97
CA ALA A 433 -17.07 -25.01 -0.10
C ALA A 433 -17.84 -23.75 -0.57
N LEU A 434 -18.16 -22.84 0.36
CA LEU A 434 -18.81 -21.57 0.03
C LEU A 434 -17.87 -20.66 -0.74
N LEU A 435 -16.62 -20.47 -0.26
CA LEU A 435 -15.60 -19.64 -0.91
C LEU A 435 -15.29 -20.07 -2.35
N ALA A 436 -15.39 -21.37 -2.62
CA ALA A 436 -15.16 -21.92 -3.97
C ALA A 436 -16.24 -21.53 -4.99
N LYS A 437 -17.48 -21.19 -4.53
CA LYS A 437 -18.65 -20.99 -5.40
C LYS A 437 -19.29 -19.61 -5.30
N ALA A 438 -19.18 -18.97 -4.13
CA ALA A 438 -19.84 -17.71 -3.86
C ALA A 438 -19.01 -16.50 -4.34
N ARG A 439 -19.72 -15.40 -4.65
CA ARG A 439 -19.15 -14.05 -4.82
C ARG A 439 -19.77 -13.14 -3.77
N PHE A 440 -18.94 -12.32 -3.13
CA PHE A 440 -19.35 -11.41 -2.08
C PHE A 440 -19.54 -9.99 -2.64
N LEU A 441 -20.48 -9.25 -2.07
CA LEU A 441 -20.86 -7.96 -2.63
C LEU A 441 -19.90 -6.85 -2.22
N GLU A 442 -19.23 -6.27 -3.20
CA GLU A 442 -18.48 -5.02 -3.06
C GLU A 442 -19.44 -3.84 -3.24
N ILE A 443 -19.59 -3.05 -2.18
CA ILE A 443 -20.57 -1.95 -2.17
C ILE A 443 -19.94 -0.61 -2.50
N ALA A 444 -18.67 -0.41 -2.16
CA ALA A 444 -17.96 0.84 -2.41
C ALA A 444 -16.43 0.61 -2.48
N HIS A 445 -15.75 1.61 -3.04
CA HIS A 445 -14.28 1.65 -3.12
C HIS A 445 -13.77 3.03 -2.74
N GLY A 446 -12.75 3.09 -1.89
CA GLY A 446 -12.08 4.32 -1.44
C GLY A 446 -10.56 4.18 -1.52
N LEU A 447 -9.84 5.05 -0.84
CA LEU A 447 -8.38 5.01 -0.78
C LEU A 447 -7.92 3.97 0.26
N PRO A 448 -6.90 3.14 -0.04
CA PRO A 448 -6.30 2.17 0.88
C PRO A 448 -5.45 2.87 1.95
N ALA A 449 -6.11 3.51 2.90
CA ALA A 449 -5.50 4.46 3.82
C ALA A 449 -4.68 3.81 4.94
N SER A 450 -5.09 2.65 5.43
CA SER A 450 -4.31 1.84 6.39
C SER A 450 -4.58 0.36 6.11
N PRO A 451 -3.53 -0.47 5.95
CA PRO A 451 -3.67 -1.83 5.47
C PRO A 451 -4.37 -2.76 6.46
N GLY A 452 -4.88 -3.87 5.94
CA GLY A 452 -5.55 -4.91 6.68
C GLY A 452 -7.03 -5.01 6.37
N ALA A 453 -7.65 -6.09 6.86
CA ALA A 453 -9.09 -6.32 6.80
C ALA A 453 -9.72 -6.20 8.19
N ALA A 454 -10.87 -5.55 8.27
CA ALA A 454 -11.67 -5.46 9.49
C ALA A 454 -13.13 -5.82 9.21
N VAL A 455 -13.71 -6.60 10.11
CA VAL A 455 -15.12 -6.95 10.10
C VAL A 455 -15.77 -6.34 11.34
N GLY A 456 -16.96 -5.77 11.19
CA GLY A 456 -17.69 -5.22 12.34
C GLY A 456 -19.01 -4.59 11.99
N LYS A 457 -19.74 -4.21 13.01
CA LYS A 457 -21.00 -3.45 12.88
C LYS A 457 -20.68 -1.98 12.54
N ALA A 458 -21.36 -1.41 11.55
CA ALA A 458 -21.26 0.00 11.25
C ALA A 458 -21.77 0.84 12.43
N ILE A 459 -20.93 1.73 12.95
CA ILE A 459 -21.25 2.67 14.04
C ILE A 459 -20.88 4.06 13.57
N PHE A 460 -21.76 5.05 13.75
CA PHE A 460 -21.62 6.41 13.21
C PHE A 460 -21.24 7.45 14.26
N ASP A 461 -21.24 7.06 15.52
CA ASP A 461 -20.93 7.92 16.65
C ASP A 461 -19.70 7.38 17.42
N PRO A 462 -18.64 8.22 17.62
CA PRO A 462 -17.40 7.79 18.28
C PRO A 462 -17.60 7.33 19.73
N ASP A 463 -18.50 7.98 20.47
CA ASP A 463 -18.83 7.59 21.85
C ASP A 463 -19.50 6.22 21.89
N THR A 464 -20.43 5.96 20.97
CA THR A 464 -21.08 4.64 20.80
C THR A 464 -20.06 3.58 20.41
N ALA A 465 -19.16 3.88 19.47
CA ALA A 465 -18.07 2.97 19.10
C ALA A 465 -17.15 2.65 20.29
N ALA A 466 -16.83 3.63 21.12
CA ALA A 466 -16.02 3.44 22.33
C ALA A 466 -16.73 2.64 23.42
N GLN A 467 -18.07 2.67 23.46
CA GLN A 467 -18.86 1.91 24.44
C GLN A 467 -19.03 0.45 24.03
N LEU A 468 -19.24 0.18 22.74
CA LEU A 468 -19.50 -1.14 22.19
C LEU A 468 -18.22 -1.91 21.84
N GLY A 469 -17.19 -1.19 21.42
CA GLY A 469 -15.97 -1.76 20.88
C GLY A 469 -15.07 -2.47 21.89
N ILE A 470 -13.88 -2.85 21.44
CA ILE A 470 -12.91 -3.64 22.22
C ILE A 470 -12.55 -2.91 23.52
N GLY A 471 -12.68 -3.61 24.62
CA GLY A 471 -12.32 -3.14 25.96
C GLY A 471 -13.50 -2.81 26.87
N ARG A 472 -14.71 -2.57 26.38
CA ARG A 472 -15.91 -2.33 27.19
C ARG A 472 -17.11 -3.20 26.82
N GLY A 473 -17.53 -3.20 25.54
CA GLY A 473 -18.67 -3.99 25.08
C GLY A 473 -18.30 -5.34 24.44
N GLY A 474 -17.05 -5.45 23.97
CA GLY A 474 -16.54 -6.67 23.34
C GLY A 474 -17.14 -6.99 21.96
N GLU A 475 -17.77 -6.02 21.30
CA GLU A 475 -18.30 -6.14 19.95
C GLU A 475 -17.28 -5.64 18.91
N ASP A 476 -17.28 -6.30 17.76
CA ASP A 476 -16.50 -5.83 16.60
C ASP A 476 -17.28 -4.72 15.90
N VAL A 477 -16.73 -3.52 15.85
CA VAL A 477 -17.35 -2.34 15.27
C VAL A 477 -16.44 -1.67 14.24
N ILE A 478 -17.03 -1.11 13.19
CA ILE A 478 -16.39 -0.24 12.20
C ILE A 478 -16.93 1.16 12.41
N LEU A 479 -16.04 2.13 12.71
CA LEU A 479 -16.42 3.53 12.82
C LEU A 479 -16.59 4.12 11.42
N VAL A 480 -17.77 4.65 11.12
CA VAL A 480 -18.13 5.27 9.83
C VAL A 480 -18.39 6.75 10.05
N ARG A 481 -17.64 7.62 9.35
CA ARG A 481 -17.74 9.07 9.49
C ARG A 481 -17.72 9.76 8.12
N GLN A 482 -18.20 11.00 8.05
CA GLN A 482 -17.92 11.86 6.89
C GLN A 482 -16.41 12.14 6.81
N GLU A 483 -15.84 12.61 7.90
CA GLU A 483 -14.41 12.77 8.16
C GLU A 483 -14.15 12.59 9.66
N THR A 484 -12.94 12.28 10.07
CA THR A 484 -12.60 12.15 11.49
C THR A 484 -11.87 13.40 11.99
N SER A 485 -12.12 13.73 13.25
CA SER A 485 -11.43 14.79 14.01
C SER A 485 -10.61 14.21 15.16
N PRO A 486 -9.73 14.99 15.80
CA PRO A 486 -9.02 14.57 17.01
C PRO A 486 -9.94 14.12 18.16
N ASP A 487 -11.17 14.61 18.20
CA ASP A 487 -12.14 14.23 19.23
C ASP A 487 -12.68 12.79 19.03
N ASP A 488 -12.57 12.24 17.81
CA ASP A 488 -13.00 10.88 17.48
C ASP A 488 -12.01 9.79 17.92
N ILE A 489 -10.82 10.14 18.39
CA ILE A 489 -9.71 9.22 18.72
C ILE A 489 -10.15 8.02 19.58
N HIS A 490 -10.98 8.26 20.59
CA HIS A 490 -11.44 7.20 21.49
C HIS A 490 -12.33 6.17 20.80
N GLY A 491 -13.17 6.61 19.86
CA GLY A 491 -13.98 5.72 19.01
C GLY A 491 -13.12 4.97 18.00
N MET A 492 -12.18 5.67 17.38
CA MET A 492 -11.22 5.07 16.46
C MET A 492 -10.36 3.99 17.13
N GLN A 493 -9.94 4.21 18.37
CA GLN A 493 -9.17 3.24 19.15
C GLN A 493 -9.98 2.00 19.49
N ALA A 494 -11.26 2.13 19.77
CA ALA A 494 -12.14 1.02 20.12
C ALA A 494 -12.64 0.23 18.93
N ALA A 495 -12.74 0.86 17.75
CA ALA A 495 -13.19 0.22 16.51
C ALA A 495 -12.15 -0.78 15.98
N GLN A 496 -12.62 -1.81 15.24
CA GLN A 496 -11.75 -2.74 14.48
C GLN A 496 -11.22 -2.10 13.21
N GLY A 497 -11.98 -1.18 12.60
CA GLY A 497 -11.61 -0.50 11.38
C GLY A 497 -12.35 0.82 11.22
N ILE A 498 -11.90 1.63 10.28
CA ILE A 498 -12.39 2.99 10.05
C ILE A 498 -12.75 3.16 8.58
N LEU A 499 -13.93 3.74 8.32
CA LEU A 499 -14.41 4.07 6.99
C LEU A 499 -14.80 5.54 6.97
N THR A 500 -14.27 6.32 6.00
CA THR A 500 -14.67 7.71 5.83
C THR A 500 -15.10 8.04 4.41
N GLU A 501 -16.14 8.89 4.28
CA GLU A 501 -16.61 9.45 3.01
C GLU A 501 -15.52 10.33 2.38
N ARG A 502 -14.89 11.19 3.19
CA ARG A 502 -13.88 12.16 2.79
C ARG A 502 -12.54 11.86 3.42
N GLY A 503 -11.49 12.47 2.88
CA GLY A 503 -10.14 12.37 3.40
C GLY A 503 -9.19 11.64 2.47
N GLY A 504 -7.93 12.03 2.49
CA GLY A 504 -6.84 11.43 1.70
C GLY A 504 -6.07 10.36 2.46
N MET A 505 -5.02 9.82 1.81
CA MET A 505 -4.10 8.83 2.39
C MET A 505 -3.36 9.32 3.65
N SER A 506 -3.37 10.61 3.91
CA SER A 506 -2.71 11.27 5.04
C SER A 506 -3.69 12.09 5.89
N SER A 507 -4.99 11.90 5.69
CA SER A 507 -6.03 12.47 6.56
C SER A 507 -5.86 12.02 8.02
N HIS A 508 -6.52 12.71 8.92
CA HIS A 508 -6.54 12.33 10.34
C HIS A 508 -6.96 10.87 10.53
N ALA A 509 -8.02 10.43 9.81
CA ALA A 509 -8.45 9.01 9.80
C ALA A 509 -7.30 8.06 9.43
N ALA A 510 -6.62 8.35 8.33
CA ALA A 510 -5.53 7.51 7.81
C ALA A 510 -4.33 7.44 8.78
N LEU A 511 -3.95 8.58 9.36
CA LEU A 511 -2.80 8.66 10.25
C LEU A 511 -3.03 7.96 11.58
N VAL A 512 -4.16 8.23 12.20
CA VAL A 512 -4.53 7.62 13.48
C VAL A 512 -4.75 6.12 13.32
N ALA A 513 -5.43 5.70 12.23
CA ALA A 513 -5.61 4.28 11.93
C ALA A 513 -4.27 3.54 11.78
N ARG A 514 -3.33 4.11 11.02
CA ARG A 514 -1.96 3.55 10.90
C ARG A 514 -1.23 3.52 12.24
N GLY A 515 -1.40 4.55 13.06
CA GLY A 515 -0.81 4.59 14.40
C GLY A 515 -1.33 3.47 15.29
N PHE A 516 -2.61 3.15 15.19
CA PHE A 516 -3.24 2.06 15.94
C PHE A 516 -3.14 0.69 15.27
N GLY A 517 -2.58 0.60 14.06
CA GLY A 517 -2.53 -0.64 13.27
C GLY A 517 -3.92 -1.14 12.87
N LYS A 518 -4.85 -0.23 12.61
CA LYS A 518 -6.25 -0.56 12.26
C LYS A 518 -6.49 -0.34 10.78
N PRO A 519 -7.19 -1.26 10.10
CA PRO A 519 -7.60 -1.09 8.71
C PRO A 519 -8.41 0.20 8.52
N CYS A 520 -8.12 0.92 7.43
CA CYS A 520 -8.85 2.16 7.11
C CYS A 520 -9.07 2.28 5.61
N VAL A 521 -10.32 2.53 5.23
CA VAL A 521 -10.70 2.98 3.89
C VAL A 521 -11.14 4.43 4.00
N SER A 522 -10.43 5.35 3.36
CA SER A 522 -10.67 6.79 3.44
C SER A 522 -11.05 7.36 2.08
N GLY A 523 -11.74 8.51 2.07
CA GLY A 523 -12.13 9.16 0.82
C GLY A 523 -13.02 8.29 -0.07
N CYS A 524 -13.95 7.58 0.52
CA CYS A 524 -14.90 6.73 -0.17
C CYS A 524 -16.06 7.56 -0.72
N GLU A 525 -15.83 8.38 -1.75
CA GLU A 525 -16.80 9.33 -2.32
C GLU A 525 -18.10 8.68 -2.84
N ALA A 526 -18.12 7.35 -2.98
CA ALA A 526 -19.29 6.60 -3.40
C ALA A 526 -20.35 6.46 -2.30
N ILE A 527 -19.98 6.64 -1.02
CA ILE A 527 -20.91 6.60 0.11
C ILE A 527 -21.35 8.03 0.47
N ASP A 528 -22.60 8.17 0.90
CA ASP A 528 -23.17 9.42 1.40
C ASP A 528 -23.55 9.19 2.87
N VAL A 529 -22.75 9.72 3.78
CA VAL A 529 -22.85 9.46 5.23
C VAL A 529 -23.76 10.49 5.89
N ASP A 530 -24.82 10.01 6.50
CA ASP A 530 -25.78 10.76 7.29
C ASP A 530 -25.60 10.41 8.78
N GLU A 531 -24.72 11.14 9.46
CA GLU A 531 -24.34 10.89 10.86
C GLU A 531 -25.53 11.12 11.81
N GLU A 532 -26.38 12.10 11.53
CA GLU A 532 -27.57 12.42 12.33
C GLU A 532 -28.56 11.25 12.37
N HIS A 533 -28.78 10.60 11.22
CA HIS A 533 -29.68 9.44 11.12
C HIS A 533 -28.92 8.09 11.24
N ARG A 534 -27.63 8.12 11.55
CA ARG A 534 -26.78 6.95 11.76
C ARG A 534 -26.86 5.92 10.63
N ARG A 535 -26.57 6.37 9.39
CA ARG A 535 -26.62 5.55 8.18
C ARG A 535 -25.75 6.13 7.08
N PHE A 536 -25.44 5.33 6.09
CA PHE A 536 -24.95 5.85 4.81
C PHE A 536 -25.68 5.22 3.63
N SER A 537 -25.68 5.89 2.49
CA SER A 537 -26.30 5.42 1.25
C SER A 537 -25.24 5.18 0.18
N VAL A 538 -25.39 4.09 -0.61
CA VAL A 538 -24.50 3.76 -1.72
C VAL A 538 -25.27 2.98 -2.79
N ASN A 539 -25.21 3.41 -4.05
CA ASN A 539 -25.86 2.76 -5.19
C ASN A 539 -27.34 2.38 -4.96
N GLY A 540 -28.09 3.21 -4.22
CA GLY A 540 -29.50 3.00 -3.90
C GLY A 540 -29.77 2.02 -2.76
N VAL A 541 -28.74 1.56 -2.07
CA VAL A 541 -28.82 0.75 -0.85
C VAL A 541 -28.47 1.61 0.35
N THR A 542 -29.20 1.48 1.45
CA THR A 542 -28.96 2.19 2.72
C THR A 542 -28.42 1.22 3.74
N ILE A 543 -27.30 1.54 4.35
CA ILE A 543 -26.66 0.82 5.44
C ILE A 543 -26.92 1.60 6.73
N SER A 544 -27.60 0.96 7.67
CA SER A 544 -27.94 1.55 8.97
C SER A 544 -27.03 1.04 10.07
N GLU A 545 -26.99 1.78 11.19
CA GLU A 545 -26.21 1.39 12.38
C GLU A 545 -26.50 -0.06 12.80
N GLY A 546 -25.43 -0.77 13.11
CA GLY A 546 -25.45 -2.18 13.53
C GLY A 546 -25.46 -3.21 12.39
N GLN A 547 -25.48 -2.79 11.11
CA GLN A 547 -25.27 -3.72 9.99
C GLN A 547 -23.80 -4.08 9.86
N VAL A 548 -23.51 -5.34 9.52
CA VAL A 548 -22.16 -5.86 9.42
C VAL A 548 -21.55 -5.47 8.10
N LEU A 549 -20.33 -4.96 8.17
CA LEU A 549 -19.47 -4.61 7.04
C LEU A 549 -18.12 -5.30 7.20
N THR A 550 -17.45 -5.49 6.08
CA THR A 550 -16.02 -5.80 6.02
C THR A 550 -15.33 -4.72 5.19
N ILE A 551 -14.27 -4.16 5.72
CA ILE A 551 -13.41 -3.24 4.97
C ILE A 551 -12.04 -3.88 4.72
N ASP A 552 -11.52 -3.70 3.52
CA ASP A 552 -10.15 -4.03 3.16
C ASP A 552 -9.35 -2.74 2.96
N GLY A 553 -8.62 -2.36 3.99
CA GLY A 553 -7.78 -1.18 3.95
C GLY A 553 -6.54 -1.33 3.08
N SER A 554 -6.17 -2.55 2.68
CA SER A 554 -5.06 -2.80 1.73
C SER A 554 -5.50 -2.57 0.28
N ALA A 555 -6.74 -2.95 -0.05
CA ALA A 555 -7.31 -2.78 -1.38
C ALA A 555 -8.17 -1.51 -1.52
N GLY A 556 -8.61 -0.90 -0.41
CA GLY A 556 -9.56 0.22 -0.41
C GLY A 556 -11.02 -0.22 -0.64
N THR A 557 -11.37 -1.47 -0.36
CA THR A 557 -12.65 -2.07 -0.71
C THR A 557 -13.59 -2.13 0.50
N VAL A 558 -14.87 -1.84 0.30
CA VAL A 558 -15.94 -1.99 1.30
C VAL A 558 -16.89 -3.10 0.84
N LEU A 559 -17.04 -4.12 1.66
CA LEU A 559 -17.82 -5.32 1.39
C LEU A 559 -19.01 -5.43 2.34
N LEU A 560 -20.10 -5.97 1.87
CA LEU A 560 -21.32 -6.16 2.66
C LEU A 560 -21.31 -7.49 3.39
N GLY A 561 -21.44 -7.43 4.73
CA GLY A 561 -21.48 -8.60 5.61
C GLY A 561 -20.11 -9.04 6.12
N GLU A 562 -20.10 -10.13 6.87
CA GLU A 562 -18.91 -10.75 7.45
C GLU A 562 -18.20 -11.60 6.40
N ILE A 563 -17.07 -11.10 5.90
CA ILE A 563 -16.23 -11.78 4.93
C ILE A 563 -15.07 -12.46 5.66
N PRO A 564 -14.68 -13.69 5.31
CA PRO A 564 -13.57 -14.36 5.96
C PRO A 564 -12.27 -13.58 5.81
N ALA A 565 -11.64 -13.27 6.95
CA ALA A 565 -10.31 -12.69 7.03
C ALA A 565 -9.34 -13.72 7.63
N ALA A 566 -8.10 -13.69 7.16
CA ALA A 566 -6.99 -14.43 7.75
C ALA A 566 -6.22 -13.50 8.71
N GLU A 567 -5.84 -14.01 9.86
CA GLU A 567 -5.02 -13.27 10.81
C GLU A 567 -3.59 -13.10 10.27
N ALA A 568 -2.95 -12.00 10.65
CA ALA A 568 -1.54 -11.78 10.35
C ALA A 568 -0.67 -12.79 11.13
N GLU A 569 0.10 -13.60 10.43
CA GLU A 569 1.01 -14.55 11.04
C GLU A 569 2.48 -14.19 10.79
N PHE A 570 3.25 -14.07 11.88
CA PHE A 570 4.71 -14.01 11.83
C PHE A 570 5.27 -15.44 11.65
N PHE A 571 5.39 -15.88 10.40
CA PHE A 571 5.88 -17.22 10.08
C PHE A 571 7.41 -17.32 10.15
N ALA A 572 7.94 -18.55 10.27
CA ALA A 572 9.35 -18.79 10.53
C ALA A 572 10.28 -18.17 9.48
N GLU A 573 9.92 -18.30 8.21
CA GLU A 573 10.70 -17.74 7.10
C GLU A 573 10.76 -16.20 7.11
N LEU A 574 9.70 -15.51 7.54
CA LEU A 574 9.73 -14.05 7.70
C LEU A 574 10.68 -13.64 8.81
N THR A 575 10.66 -14.36 9.93
CA THR A 575 11.57 -14.12 11.06
C THR A 575 13.03 -14.29 10.64
N GLU A 576 13.34 -15.39 9.93
CA GLU A 576 14.69 -15.65 9.42
C GLU A 576 15.12 -14.59 8.39
N PHE A 577 14.25 -14.25 7.46
CA PHE A 577 14.50 -13.23 6.43
C PHE A 577 14.82 -11.86 7.03
N LEU A 578 14.06 -11.45 8.04
CA LEU A 578 14.30 -10.19 8.75
C LEU A 578 15.56 -10.24 9.62
N SER A 579 15.98 -11.40 10.12
CA SER A 579 17.27 -11.53 10.80
C SER A 579 18.45 -11.26 9.85
N TRP A 580 18.36 -11.71 8.60
CA TRP A 580 19.38 -11.38 7.58
C TRP A 580 19.39 -9.88 7.25
N ALA A 581 18.22 -9.23 7.27
CA ALA A 581 18.15 -7.79 7.10
C ALA A 581 18.85 -7.05 8.25
N ASP A 582 18.67 -7.51 9.50
CA ASP A 582 19.34 -6.92 10.67
C ASP A 582 20.85 -7.10 10.66
N GLU A 583 21.35 -8.25 10.19
CA GLU A 583 22.80 -8.50 10.02
C GLU A 583 23.41 -7.60 8.93
N THR A 584 22.62 -7.17 7.97
CA THR A 584 23.09 -6.42 6.79
C THR A 584 23.03 -4.90 6.99
N ARG A 585 21.98 -4.39 7.65
CA ARG A 585 21.74 -2.94 7.80
C ARG A 585 22.72 -2.26 8.75
N ARG A 586 23.13 -1.04 8.43
CA ARG A 586 23.85 -0.14 9.34
C ARG A 586 22.88 0.69 10.18
N LEU A 587 21.81 1.20 9.51
CA LEU A 587 20.83 2.10 10.08
C LEU A 587 19.99 1.34 11.13
N LYS A 588 19.90 1.86 12.34
CA LYS A 588 19.04 1.30 13.38
C LYS A 588 17.58 1.65 13.11
N VAL A 589 16.68 0.77 13.54
CA VAL A 589 15.23 0.97 13.41
C VAL A 589 14.60 1.06 14.79
N ARG A 590 13.96 2.20 15.07
CA ARG A 590 13.20 2.46 16.28
C ARG A 590 11.71 2.60 15.97
N ALA A 591 10.88 2.63 16.98
CA ALA A 591 9.46 2.87 16.83
C ALA A 591 8.99 4.20 17.43
N ASN A 592 7.91 4.74 16.88
CA ASN A 592 7.09 5.76 17.50
C ASN A 592 6.04 5.02 18.33
N ALA A 593 6.10 5.15 19.65
CA ALA A 593 5.22 4.42 20.58
C ALA A 593 4.92 5.28 21.79
N ASP A 594 3.64 5.48 22.06
CA ASP A 594 3.14 6.38 23.10
C ASP A 594 2.52 5.60 24.26
N THR A 595 2.24 4.30 24.07
CA THR A 595 1.65 3.41 25.07
C THR A 595 2.51 2.16 25.30
N PRO A 596 2.35 1.46 26.43
CA PRO A 596 3.02 0.19 26.68
C PRO A 596 2.66 -0.92 25.65
N ALA A 597 1.44 -0.89 25.10
CA ALA A 597 0.98 -1.83 24.08
C ALA A 597 1.72 -1.59 22.76
N ASP A 598 1.84 -0.33 22.31
CA ASP A 598 2.61 0.02 21.13
C ASP A 598 4.08 -0.35 21.28
N ALA A 599 4.66 -0.09 22.47
CA ALA A 599 6.03 -0.46 22.78
C ALA A 599 6.25 -1.98 22.71
N ALA A 600 5.31 -2.78 23.24
CA ALA A 600 5.36 -4.24 23.18
C ALA A 600 5.30 -4.74 21.73
N LYS A 601 4.38 -4.18 20.92
CA LYS A 601 4.26 -4.50 19.50
C LYS A 601 5.51 -4.11 18.72
N ALA A 602 6.11 -2.96 19.03
CA ALA A 602 7.37 -2.52 18.43
C ALA A 602 8.52 -3.50 18.73
N VAL A 603 8.63 -3.99 19.96
CA VAL A 603 9.64 -4.99 20.34
C VAL A 603 9.40 -6.31 19.62
N GLU A 604 8.15 -6.77 19.52
CA GLU A 604 7.76 -7.97 18.76
C GLU A 604 8.22 -7.87 17.31
N PHE A 605 8.07 -6.70 16.69
CA PHE A 605 8.49 -6.45 15.30
C PHE A 605 9.98 -6.13 15.13
N GLY A 606 10.75 -6.14 16.23
CA GLY A 606 12.20 -6.01 16.21
C GLY A 606 12.73 -4.58 16.32
N ALA A 607 11.98 -3.65 16.89
CA ALA A 607 12.47 -2.30 17.15
C ALA A 607 13.61 -2.28 18.17
N GLU A 608 14.63 -1.48 17.92
CA GLU A 608 15.82 -1.33 18.76
C GLU A 608 15.71 -0.19 19.77
N GLY A 609 14.51 0.39 19.91
CA GLY A 609 14.23 1.49 20.85
C GLY A 609 12.95 2.23 20.45
N ILE A 610 12.60 3.24 21.23
CA ILE A 610 11.60 4.25 20.88
C ILE A 610 12.34 5.49 20.40
N GLY A 611 12.00 5.98 19.19
CA GLY A 611 12.56 7.20 18.63
C GLY A 611 11.65 8.42 18.82
N LEU A 612 10.39 8.18 19.15
CA LEU A 612 9.43 9.20 19.53
C LEU A 612 8.36 8.62 20.46
N CYS A 613 8.31 9.14 21.69
CA CYS A 613 7.19 8.99 22.61
C CYS A 613 6.58 10.38 22.81
N ARG A 614 5.32 10.57 22.40
CA ARG A 614 4.58 11.83 22.47
C ARG A 614 3.83 11.92 23.78
N THR A 615 4.21 12.87 24.63
CA THR A 615 3.62 13.00 25.97
C THR A 615 2.21 13.60 25.96
N GLU A 616 1.82 14.31 24.92
CA GLU A 616 0.48 14.87 24.76
C GLU A 616 -0.60 13.79 24.71
N HIS A 617 -0.35 12.62 24.12
CA HIS A 617 -1.30 11.52 24.10
C HIS A 617 -1.61 10.98 25.50
N MET A 618 -0.64 11.09 26.43
CA MET A 618 -0.87 10.74 27.83
C MET A 618 -1.81 11.73 28.54
N PHE A 619 -1.85 13.00 28.10
CA PHE A 619 -2.75 14.01 28.65
C PHE A 619 -4.19 13.90 28.14
N LEU A 620 -4.39 13.40 26.91
CA LEU A 620 -5.71 13.28 26.27
C LEU A 620 -6.57 12.12 26.81
N MET A 621 -6.03 11.28 27.69
CA MET A 621 -6.80 10.19 28.29
C MET A 621 -8.01 10.73 29.09
N LYS A 622 -9.18 10.11 28.89
CA LYS A 622 -10.48 10.57 29.43
C LYS A 622 -10.45 10.87 30.93
N GLU A 623 -9.73 10.07 31.71
CA GLU A 623 -9.62 10.21 33.17
C GLU A 623 -8.74 11.38 33.60
N ARG A 624 -7.85 11.85 32.69
CA ARG A 624 -6.85 12.89 32.98
C ARG A 624 -7.26 14.25 32.44
N LEU A 625 -8.02 14.26 31.36
CA LEU A 625 -8.40 15.47 30.66
C LEU A 625 -9.03 16.54 31.56
N PRO A 626 -9.92 16.22 32.53
CA PRO A 626 -10.44 17.23 33.48
C PRO A 626 -9.36 17.93 34.30
N VAL A 627 -8.33 17.19 34.74
CA VAL A 627 -7.21 17.73 35.54
C VAL A 627 -6.31 18.60 34.66
N VAL A 628 -6.08 18.17 33.40
CA VAL A 628 -5.30 18.93 32.41
C VAL A 628 -6.01 20.26 32.09
N ARG A 629 -7.32 20.21 31.87
CA ARG A 629 -8.14 21.42 31.63
C ARG A 629 -8.08 22.38 32.81
N GLU A 630 -8.20 21.89 34.04
CA GLU A 630 -8.06 22.71 35.26
C GLU A 630 -6.69 23.39 35.31
N MET A 631 -5.62 22.65 35.00
CA MET A 631 -4.25 23.18 34.93
C MET A 631 -4.15 24.34 33.93
N ILE A 632 -4.67 24.11 32.70
CA ILE A 632 -4.57 25.08 31.59
C ILE A 632 -5.35 26.35 31.90
N LEU A 633 -6.59 26.22 32.40
CA LEU A 633 -7.44 27.34 32.70
C LEU A 633 -6.87 28.22 33.84
N ALA A 634 -6.19 27.61 34.82
CA ALA A 634 -5.58 28.32 35.93
C ALA A 634 -4.20 28.94 35.59
N ALA A 635 -3.51 28.39 34.56
CA ALA A 635 -2.12 28.72 34.27
C ALA A 635 -1.88 30.22 33.96
N ALA A 636 -2.76 30.81 33.13
CA ALA A 636 -2.60 32.19 32.67
C ALA A 636 -2.73 33.18 33.82
N ASP A 637 -3.79 33.06 34.66
CA ASP A 637 -4.03 33.91 35.81
C ASP A 637 -2.95 33.74 36.89
N ALA A 638 -2.55 32.49 37.18
CA ALA A 638 -1.48 32.19 38.11
C ALA A 638 -0.17 32.89 37.71
N LYS A 639 0.22 32.83 36.45
CA LYS A 639 1.45 33.43 35.94
C LYS A 639 1.37 34.95 35.86
N ALA A 640 0.23 35.52 35.47
CA ALA A 640 0.06 36.97 35.45
C ALA A 640 0.18 37.55 36.88
N LEU A 641 -0.48 36.95 37.88
CA LEU A 641 -0.40 37.38 39.27
C LEU A 641 1.00 37.14 39.88
N GLN A 642 1.67 36.06 39.50
CA GLN A 642 3.06 35.82 39.90
C GLN A 642 4.00 36.89 39.37
N ALA A 643 3.88 37.27 38.12
CA ALA A 643 4.68 38.33 37.50
C ALA A 643 4.41 39.70 38.15
N GLU A 644 3.12 40.01 38.49
CA GLU A 644 2.78 41.22 39.25
C GLU A 644 3.43 41.21 40.67
N ALA A 645 3.37 40.09 41.35
CA ALA A 645 4.01 39.94 42.68
C ALA A 645 5.53 40.10 42.61
N ASP A 646 6.18 39.49 41.60
CA ASP A 646 7.64 39.60 41.43
C ASP A 646 8.08 41.02 41.04
N GLY A 647 7.31 41.72 40.20
CA GLY A 647 7.50 43.13 39.91
C GLY A 647 7.40 43.99 41.17
N LEU A 648 6.38 43.77 42.01
CA LEU A 648 6.23 44.46 43.25
C LEU A 648 7.38 44.17 44.25
N ARG A 649 7.86 42.94 44.33
CA ARG A 649 9.04 42.57 45.14
C ARG A 649 10.30 43.32 44.70
N ALA A 650 10.52 43.43 43.38
CA ALA A 650 11.63 44.18 42.79
C ALA A 650 11.51 45.70 43.13
N GLU A 651 10.31 46.28 43.03
CA GLU A 651 10.07 47.67 43.38
C GLU A 651 10.26 47.92 44.90
N ILE A 652 9.81 47.01 45.78
CA ILE A 652 9.96 47.08 47.24
C ILE A 652 11.44 47.08 47.59
N ALA A 653 12.29 46.33 46.92
CA ALA A 653 13.73 46.27 47.17
C ALA A 653 14.42 47.66 47.03
N GLY A 654 13.89 48.53 46.14
CA GLY A 654 14.43 49.90 45.96
C GLY A 654 13.63 51.03 46.69
N ALA A 655 12.55 50.71 47.42
CA ALA A 655 11.65 51.69 48.03
C ALA A 655 11.86 51.86 49.50
N ALA A 656 11.51 53.07 50.07
CA ALA A 656 11.57 53.37 51.48
C ALA A 656 10.33 54.17 51.94
N GLY A 657 10.07 54.19 53.26
CA GLY A 657 9.01 54.96 53.87
C GLY A 657 7.59 54.61 53.42
N GLU A 658 6.72 55.55 53.25
CA GLU A 658 5.31 55.37 52.85
C GLU A 658 5.17 54.68 51.52
N LYS A 659 6.07 54.85 50.53
CA LYS A 659 6.06 54.18 49.25
C LYS A 659 6.24 52.68 49.45
N ARG A 660 7.18 52.24 50.26
CA ARG A 660 7.40 50.85 50.61
C ARG A 660 6.17 50.21 51.25
N ALA A 661 5.58 50.85 52.24
CA ALA A 661 4.38 50.33 52.88
C ALA A 661 3.19 50.15 51.94
N ARG A 662 2.98 51.07 50.99
CA ARG A 662 1.94 50.93 49.95
C ARG A 662 2.22 49.78 49.00
N LEU A 663 3.48 49.55 48.57
CA LEU A 663 3.86 48.44 47.72
C LEU A 663 3.71 47.09 48.44
N GLU A 664 4.07 47.03 49.74
CA GLU A 664 3.89 45.84 50.59
C GLU A 664 2.40 45.49 50.72
N GLN A 665 1.52 46.49 50.89
CA GLN A 665 0.07 46.27 50.94
C GLN A 665 -0.44 45.69 49.59
N ARG A 666 -0.04 46.31 48.47
CA ARG A 666 -0.39 45.77 47.11
C ARG A 666 0.12 44.35 46.91
N LEU A 667 1.33 44.05 47.35
CA LEU A 667 1.89 42.69 47.24
C LEU A 667 1.02 41.70 48.05
N THR A 668 0.57 42.08 49.25
CA THR A 668 -0.33 41.26 50.07
C THR A 668 -1.65 40.98 49.35
N ASP A 669 -2.24 41.98 48.69
CA ASP A 669 -3.49 41.86 47.94
C ASP A 669 -3.30 40.95 46.71
N VAL A 670 -2.19 41.09 45.97
CA VAL A 670 -1.84 40.26 44.83
C VAL A 670 -1.61 38.79 45.25
N LEU A 671 -0.87 38.57 46.35
CA LEU A 671 -0.64 37.22 46.89
C LEU A 671 -1.96 36.55 47.30
N GLY A 672 -2.90 37.27 47.92
CA GLY A 672 -4.23 36.76 48.25
C GLY A 672 -5.04 36.36 47.04
N ARG A 673 -4.98 37.14 45.92
CA ARG A 673 -5.63 36.82 44.66
C ARG A 673 -4.95 35.66 43.96
N MET A 674 -3.64 35.48 44.10
CA MET A 674 -2.85 34.43 43.47
C MET A 674 -3.09 33.04 44.08
N GLU A 675 -3.48 32.97 45.36
CA GLU A 675 -3.58 31.72 46.12
C GLU A 675 -4.49 30.71 45.45
N GLY A 676 -5.66 31.10 44.95
CA GLY A 676 -6.60 30.22 44.25
C GLY A 676 -6.04 29.71 42.90
N PRO A 677 -5.76 30.60 41.92
CA PRO A 677 -5.25 30.18 40.59
C PRO A 677 -3.94 29.39 40.72
N MET A 678 -3.00 29.79 41.56
CA MET A 678 -1.73 29.08 41.77
C MET A 678 -1.94 27.72 42.39
N GLY A 679 -2.87 27.62 43.38
CA GLY A 679 -3.25 26.35 44.01
C GLY A 679 -3.85 25.35 43.01
N HIS A 680 -4.72 25.80 42.12
CA HIS A 680 -5.28 24.97 41.06
C HIS A 680 -4.20 24.54 40.07
N TYR A 681 -3.36 25.45 39.61
CA TYR A 681 -2.28 25.16 38.65
C TYR A 681 -1.28 24.15 39.22
N THR A 682 -0.70 24.41 40.37
CA THR A 682 0.30 23.51 41.01
C THR A 682 -0.32 22.20 41.47
N GLY A 683 -1.52 22.25 42.07
CA GLY A 683 -2.24 21.04 42.50
C GLY A 683 -2.62 20.12 41.37
N SER A 684 -2.94 20.66 40.19
CA SER A 684 -3.17 19.87 39.01
C SER A 684 -1.89 19.19 38.51
N LEU A 685 -0.75 19.89 38.46
CA LEU A 685 0.56 19.33 38.15
C LEU A 685 0.95 18.19 39.09
N GLU A 686 0.70 18.36 40.39
CA GLU A 686 0.95 17.32 41.39
C GLU A 686 0.08 16.08 41.23
N ARG A 687 -1.15 16.21 40.73
CA ARG A 687 -2.05 15.07 40.35
C ARG A 687 -1.62 14.39 39.08
N ILE A 688 -1.13 15.14 38.09
CA ILE A 688 -0.69 14.57 36.77
C ILE A 688 0.63 13.81 36.91
N LEU A 689 1.56 14.27 37.74
CA LEU A 689 2.89 13.70 37.90
C LEU A 689 2.88 12.16 38.12
N PRO A 690 2.17 11.62 39.17
CA PRO A 690 2.15 10.18 39.39
C PRO A 690 1.51 9.39 38.24
N MET A 691 0.58 9.99 37.48
CA MET A 691 -0.05 9.34 36.31
C MET A 691 0.97 9.17 35.20
N GLN A 692 1.70 10.23 34.80
CA GLN A 692 2.75 10.13 33.81
C GLN A 692 3.93 9.25 34.23
N GLN A 693 4.31 9.31 35.53
CA GLN A 693 5.32 8.41 36.07
C GLN A 693 4.94 6.93 35.83
N GLY A 694 3.67 6.58 36.09
CA GLY A 694 3.17 5.22 35.84
C GLY A 694 3.25 4.80 34.37
N ASP A 695 2.95 5.72 33.45
CA ASP A 695 3.08 5.45 31.99
C ASP A 695 4.54 5.19 31.60
N PHE A 696 5.46 6.03 32.06
CA PHE A 696 6.88 5.85 31.78
C PHE A 696 7.44 4.58 32.41
N GLU A 697 7.02 4.22 33.64
CA GLU A 697 7.40 2.96 34.27
C GLU A 697 6.98 1.75 33.40
N ALA A 698 5.78 1.77 32.87
CA ALA A 698 5.26 0.71 32.01
C ALA A 698 6.00 0.63 30.67
N ILE A 699 6.24 1.77 30.00
CA ILE A 699 6.99 1.84 28.74
C ILE A 699 8.45 1.39 28.95
N PHE A 700 9.15 1.90 29.95
CA PHE A 700 10.54 1.54 30.24
C PHE A 700 10.71 0.05 30.57
N ARG A 701 9.73 -0.55 31.24
CA ARG A 701 9.75 -1.98 31.57
C ARG A 701 9.72 -2.84 30.31
N VAL A 702 8.89 -2.46 29.33
CA VAL A 702 8.82 -3.14 28.02
C VAL A 702 10.12 -2.92 27.24
N MET A 703 10.68 -1.71 27.33
CA MET A 703 11.87 -1.29 26.59
C MET A 703 13.20 -1.49 27.36
N ALA A 704 13.24 -2.41 28.31
CA ALA A 704 14.43 -2.67 29.11
C ALA A 704 15.69 -2.84 28.22
N GLY A 705 16.78 -2.12 28.57
CA GLY A 705 18.04 -2.10 27.81
C GLY A 705 18.01 -1.38 26.46
N LYS A 706 16.90 -0.75 26.11
CA LYS A 706 16.72 -0.03 24.84
C LYS A 706 16.49 1.47 25.08
N PRO A 707 16.99 2.37 24.22
CA PRO A 707 16.78 3.81 24.36
C PRO A 707 15.32 4.19 24.10
N VAL A 708 14.83 5.14 24.90
CA VAL A 708 13.48 5.69 24.78
C VAL A 708 13.58 7.21 24.67
N THR A 709 13.29 7.74 23.48
CA THR A 709 13.26 9.18 23.21
C THR A 709 11.87 9.72 23.55
N ILE A 710 11.78 10.57 24.55
CA ILE A 710 10.54 11.15 25.06
C ILE A 710 10.50 12.61 24.67
N ARG A 711 9.53 12.97 23.85
CA ARG A 711 9.26 14.36 23.49
C ARG A 711 8.43 15.02 24.58
N LEU A 712 8.94 16.12 25.15
CA LEU A 712 8.16 16.95 26.06
C LEU A 712 6.96 17.55 25.33
N ILE A 713 5.96 18.03 26.09
CA ILE A 713 4.70 18.52 25.54
C ILE A 713 4.93 19.49 24.38
N ASP A 714 4.26 19.25 23.26
CA ASP A 714 4.41 20.00 22.03
C ASP A 714 3.19 20.83 21.64
N PRO A 715 1.94 20.33 21.66
CA PRO A 715 0.77 21.08 21.18
C PRO A 715 0.49 22.34 22.02
N PRO A 716 -0.15 23.37 21.44
CA PRO A 716 -0.64 24.51 22.19
C PRO A 716 -1.74 24.11 23.18
N MET A 717 -1.85 24.86 24.27
CA MET A 717 -2.75 24.51 25.39
C MET A 717 -4.23 24.43 25.01
N HIS A 718 -4.67 25.17 23.98
CA HIS A 718 -6.09 25.14 23.59
C HIS A 718 -6.54 23.80 22.97
N GLU A 719 -5.64 22.97 22.46
CA GLU A 719 -5.98 21.65 21.92
C GLU A 719 -6.49 20.65 22.97
N PHE A 720 -6.22 20.94 24.26
CA PHE A 720 -6.76 20.14 25.36
C PHE A 720 -8.11 20.65 25.88
N LEU A 721 -8.60 21.77 25.35
CA LEU A 721 -9.86 22.37 25.75
C LEU A 721 -11.01 21.87 24.87
N PRO A 722 -12.28 22.04 25.28
CA PRO A 722 -13.42 21.66 24.44
C PRO A 722 -13.42 22.40 23.11
N ASN A 723 -14.02 21.76 22.09
CA ASN A 723 -14.21 22.36 20.78
C ASN A 723 -14.98 23.70 20.91
N HIS A 724 -14.45 24.75 20.26
CA HIS A 724 -15.02 26.09 20.34
C HIS A 724 -16.46 26.13 19.83
N ASP A 725 -16.74 25.48 18.72
CA ASP A 725 -18.04 25.60 18.04
C ASP A 725 -19.13 24.81 18.79
N GLU A 726 -18.80 23.62 19.31
CA GLU A 726 -19.69 22.85 20.20
C GLU A 726 -19.99 23.62 21.50
N LEU A 727 -18.95 24.22 22.08
CA LEU A 727 -19.13 25.03 23.30
C LEU A 727 -19.96 26.28 23.02
N LEU A 728 -19.82 26.90 21.85
CA LEU A 728 -20.64 28.05 21.43
C LEU A 728 -22.10 27.63 21.24
N GLU A 729 -22.36 26.49 20.60
CA GLU A 729 -23.71 25.94 20.46
C GLU A 729 -24.36 25.68 21.82
N GLU A 730 -23.64 25.06 22.74
CA GLU A 730 -24.13 24.79 24.10
C GLU A 730 -24.44 26.09 24.86
N VAL A 731 -23.57 27.10 24.78
CA VAL A 731 -23.84 28.42 25.34
C VAL A 731 -25.09 29.07 24.73
N LEU A 732 -25.24 28.99 23.41
CA LEU A 732 -26.42 29.53 22.71
C LEU A 732 -27.71 28.78 23.11
N ARG A 733 -27.64 27.46 23.26
CA ARG A 733 -28.74 26.61 23.73
C ARG A 733 -29.13 27.02 25.16
N LEU A 734 -28.16 27.07 26.09
CA LEU A 734 -28.41 27.45 27.48
C LEU A 734 -28.93 28.89 27.61
N ARG A 735 -28.47 29.82 26.81
CA ARG A 735 -29.04 31.20 26.77
C ARG A 735 -30.52 31.21 26.40
N HIS A 736 -30.95 30.31 25.55
CA HIS A 736 -32.34 30.20 25.11
C HIS A 736 -33.18 29.40 26.13
N GLU A 737 -32.74 28.25 26.56
CA GLU A 737 -33.49 27.31 27.39
C GLU A 737 -33.47 27.62 28.88
N ALA A 738 -32.31 28.10 29.39
CA ALA A 738 -32.09 28.33 30.82
C ALA A 738 -31.37 29.66 31.11
N PRO A 739 -31.89 30.81 30.68
CA PRO A 739 -31.24 32.10 30.85
C PRO A 739 -31.02 32.41 32.32
N GLY A 740 -29.76 32.71 32.70
CA GLY A 740 -29.35 32.98 34.10
C GLY A 740 -29.09 31.76 34.95
N SER A 741 -29.01 30.57 34.40
CA SER A 741 -28.59 29.38 35.11
C SER A 741 -27.11 29.46 35.54
N PRO A 742 -26.71 28.86 36.67
CA PRO A 742 -25.30 28.73 37.04
C PRO A 742 -24.46 28.03 35.98
N GLU A 743 -25.05 27.07 35.30
CA GLU A 743 -24.43 26.32 34.21
C GLU A 743 -24.07 27.21 33.01
N LEU A 744 -25.00 28.11 32.59
CA LEU A 744 -24.71 29.10 31.56
C LEU A 744 -23.50 29.96 31.91
N ALA A 745 -23.44 30.44 33.15
CA ALA A 745 -22.30 31.28 33.60
C ALA A 745 -20.97 30.53 33.54
N VAL A 746 -20.96 29.23 33.85
CA VAL A 746 -19.76 28.38 33.76
C VAL A 746 -19.36 28.18 32.30
N GLN A 747 -20.31 27.87 31.42
CA GLN A 747 -20.01 27.66 29.99
C GLN A 747 -19.60 28.95 29.28
N GLU A 748 -20.19 30.10 29.62
CA GLU A 748 -19.75 31.41 29.11
C GLU A 748 -18.34 31.77 29.55
N ALA A 749 -17.97 31.48 30.80
CA ALA A 749 -16.61 31.68 31.28
C ALA A 749 -15.62 30.76 30.59
N LEU A 750 -15.99 29.50 30.37
CA LEU A 750 -15.18 28.52 29.62
C LEU A 750 -14.98 28.95 28.16
N LEU A 751 -16.06 29.38 27.48
CA LEU A 751 -16.00 29.91 26.12
C LEU A 751 -15.10 31.13 26.01
N ALA A 752 -15.18 32.06 27.00
CA ALA A 752 -14.30 33.21 27.05
C ALA A 752 -12.82 32.82 27.16
N ASN A 753 -12.50 31.83 27.99
CA ASN A 753 -11.14 31.30 28.12
C ASN A 753 -10.64 30.56 26.86
N VAL A 754 -11.50 29.74 26.23
CA VAL A 754 -11.18 29.10 24.98
C VAL A 754 -10.89 30.15 23.90
N ASN A 755 -11.70 31.19 23.79
CA ASN A 755 -11.47 32.31 22.87
C ASN A 755 -10.17 33.05 23.15
N ALA A 756 -9.79 33.26 24.40
CA ALA A 756 -8.55 33.94 24.78
C ALA A 756 -7.29 33.09 24.45
N LEU A 757 -7.40 31.77 24.54
CA LEU A 757 -6.28 30.84 24.31
C LEU A 757 -6.19 30.38 22.83
N ARG A 758 -7.26 30.54 22.05
CA ARG A 758 -7.31 30.12 20.66
C ARG A 758 -6.32 30.92 19.81
N GLU A 759 -5.48 30.22 19.10
CA GLU A 759 -4.50 30.81 18.20
C GLU A 759 -5.01 30.77 16.74
N GLN A 760 -4.66 31.81 15.95
CA GLN A 760 -5.03 31.84 14.51
C GLN A 760 -4.21 30.84 13.69
N ASN A 761 -3.00 30.53 14.10
CA ASN A 761 -2.13 29.53 13.51
C ASN A 761 -1.44 28.72 14.62
N PRO A 762 -2.05 27.61 15.04
CA PRO A 762 -1.52 26.76 16.11
C PRO A 762 -0.11 26.21 15.84
N MET A 763 0.21 25.96 14.57
CA MET A 763 1.53 25.45 14.19
C MET A 763 2.67 26.41 14.48
N LEU A 764 2.41 27.71 14.41
CA LEU A 764 3.41 28.78 14.58
C LEU A 764 3.28 29.54 15.89
N GLY A 765 2.40 29.09 16.76
CA GLY A 765 2.01 29.76 17.99
C GLY A 765 2.82 29.39 19.24
N LEU A 766 2.15 29.46 20.41
CA LEU A 766 2.71 29.15 21.72
C LEU A 766 2.64 27.64 21.99
N ARG A 767 3.60 26.91 21.49
CA ARG A 767 3.73 25.46 21.65
C ARG A 767 5.20 25.06 21.90
N GLY A 768 5.44 23.81 22.23
CA GLY A 768 6.75 23.20 22.35
C GLY A 768 7.68 23.94 23.32
N CYS A 769 8.91 24.25 22.91
CA CYS A 769 9.89 24.95 23.76
C CYS A 769 9.39 26.32 24.21
N ARG A 770 8.58 27.03 23.41
CA ARG A 770 8.02 28.35 23.76
C ARG A 770 7.08 28.22 24.97
N LEU A 771 6.22 27.19 24.97
CA LEU A 771 5.35 26.84 26.09
C LEU A 771 6.19 26.48 27.30
N GLY A 772 7.21 25.63 27.14
CA GLY A 772 8.09 25.24 28.25
C GLY A 772 8.91 26.37 28.86
N ILE A 773 9.20 27.43 28.11
CA ILE A 773 9.87 28.65 28.65
C ILE A 773 8.90 29.49 29.46
N LEU A 774 7.65 29.67 29.00
CA LEU A 774 6.67 30.51 29.71
C LEU A 774 5.98 29.79 30.88
N TYR A 775 5.84 28.47 30.79
CA TYR A 775 5.24 27.59 31.82
C TYR A 775 6.19 26.44 32.20
N PRO A 776 7.36 26.75 32.74
CA PRO A 776 8.44 25.79 32.98
C PRO A 776 8.06 24.66 33.92
N GLU A 777 7.11 24.87 34.83
CA GLU A 777 6.64 23.86 35.79
C GLU A 777 6.01 22.65 35.10
N ILE A 778 5.43 22.81 33.91
CA ILE A 778 4.89 21.67 33.10
C ILE A 778 6.03 20.76 32.68
N ASN A 779 7.08 21.29 32.08
CA ASN A 779 8.24 20.52 31.65
C ASN A 779 9.04 19.96 32.83
N GLU A 780 9.15 20.71 33.94
CA GLU A 780 9.78 20.19 35.16
C GLU A 780 8.99 18.99 35.72
N MET A 781 7.65 19.07 35.72
CA MET A 781 6.80 17.95 36.13
C MET A 781 7.03 16.72 35.26
N GLN A 782 7.08 16.87 33.94
CA GLN A 782 7.35 15.78 33.02
C GLN A 782 8.72 15.15 33.24
N VAL A 783 9.78 15.97 33.42
CA VAL A 783 11.13 15.47 33.72
C VAL A 783 11.18 14.76 35.07
N LYS A 784 10.49 15.27 36.11
CA LYS A 784 10.33 14.54 37.38
C LYS A 784 9.69 13.17 37.18
N ALA A 785 8.61 13.09 36.40
CA ALA A 785 7.93 11.84 36.14
C ALA A 785 8.85 10.84 35.43
N ILE A 786 9.58 11.28 34.37
CA ILE A 786 10.54 10.47 33.62
C ILE A 786 11.63 9.91 34.56
N PHE A 787 12.28 10.78 35.29
CA PHE A 787 13.42 10.37 36.14
C PHE A 787 12.99 9.54 37.35
N ARG A 788 11.85 9.82 37.99
CA ARG A 788 11.30 8.99 39.06
C ARG A 788 10.97 7.58 38.58
N ALA A 789 10.39 7.45 37.37
CA ALA A 789 10.15 6.15 36.72
C ALA A 789 11.47 5.41 36.47
N ALA A 790 12.44 6.10 35.88
CA ALA A 790 13.75 5.52 35.57
C ALA A 790 14.52 5.09 36.83
N ILE A 791 14.56 5.92 37.86
CA ILE A 791 15.21 5.64 39.15
C ILE A 791 14.58 4.43 39.84
N LYS A 792 13.25 4.37 39.88
CA LYS A 792 12.52 3.23 40.45
C LYS A 792 12.89 1.90 39.77
N LEU A 793 12.83 1.87 38.41
CA LEU A 793 13.15 0.67 37.66
C LEU A 793 14.64 0.30 37.72
N SER A 794 15.53 1.29 37.76
CA SER A 794 16.96 1.03 37.98
C SER A 794 17.20 0.39 39.34
N GLY A 795 16.45 0.80 40.36
CA GLY A 795 16.43 0.19 41.71
C GLY A 795 15.91 -1.27 41.73
N GLU A 796 15.08 -1.62 40.74
CA GLU A 796 14.60 -3.01 40.47
C GLU A 796 15.59 -3.83 39.61
N GLY A 797 16.71 -3.24 39.19
CA GLY A 797 17.72 -3.90 38.35
C GLY A 797 17.42 -3.88 36.85
N ILE A 798 16.48 -3.06 36.41
CA ILE A 798 16.12 -2.88 34.99
C ILE A 798 16.96 -1.73 34.43
N GLU A 799 17.67 -2.00 33.33
CA GLU A 799 18.41 -0.96 32.59
C GLU A 799 17.44 -0.04 31.83
N VAL A 800 17.52 1.26 32.11
CA VAL A 800 16.67 2.28 31.50
C VAL A 800 17.52 3.36 30.87
N LEU A 801 17.23 3.72 29.61
CA LEU A 801 18.00 4.68 28.82
C LEU A 801 17.09 5.81 28.27
N PRO A 802 16.69 6.78 29.11
CA PRO A 802 15.84 7.88 28.69
C PRO A 802 16.60 8.90 27.86
N GLU A 803 15.98 9.37 26.78
CA GLU A 803 16.44 10.46 25.92
C GLU A 803 15.37 11.56 25.94
N VAL A 804 15.63 12.67 26.61
CA VAL A 804 14.68 13.78 26.72
C VAL A 804 14.81 14.69 25.51
N MET A 805 13.73 14.88 24.77
CA MET A 805 13.67 15.65 23.53
C MET A 805 12.82 16.92 23.69
N ILE A 806 13.43 18.08 23.46
CA ILE A 806 12.76 19.37 23.49
C ILE A 806 12.29 19.71 22.07
N PRO A 807 10.95 19.86 21.85
CA PRO A 807 10.40 20.17 20.54
C PRO A 807 10.49 21.63 20.15
N LEU A 808 10.35 21.94 18.86
CA LEU A 808 10.14 23.26 18.27
C LEU A 808 11.24 24.31 18.56
N VAL A 809 12.45 23.85 18.83
CA VAL A 809 13.58 24.75 19.11
C VAL A 809 13.97 25.52 17.84
N GLY A 810 13.96 26.83 17.89
CA GLY A 810 14.40 27.73 16.81
C GLY A 810 15.73 28.41 17.09
N PHE A 811 16.07 28.61 18.39
CA PHE A 811 17.28 29.29 18.84
C PHE A 811 18.05 28.41 19.85
N GLU A 812 19.38 28.43 19.74
CA GLU A 812 20.25 27.75 20.73
C GLU A 812 19.95 28.16 22.15
N SER A 813 19.67 29.45 22.37
CA SER A 813 19.35 30.01 23.72
C SER A 813 18.05 29.44 24.32
N GLU A 814 17.07 29.07 23.51
CA GLU A 814 15.85 28.38 23.99
C GLU A 814 16.22 27.00 24.58
N LEU A 815 17.04 26.25 23.80
CA LEU A 815 17.49 24.94 24.22
C LEU A 815 18.39 25.02 25.46
N ALA A 816 19.32 25.95 25.48
CA ALA A 816 20.24 26.15 26.62
C ALA A 816 19.48 26.51 27.89
N HIS A 817 18.48 27.39 27.82
CA HIS A 817 17.63 27.79 28.93
C HIS A 817 16.86 26.58 29.49
N LEU A 818 16.12 25.88 28.67
CA LEU A 818 15.32 24.72 29.09
C LEU A 818 16.20 23.56 29.56
N ARG A 819 17.29 23.26 28.86
CA ARG A 819 18.22 22.21 29.30
C ARG A 819 18.80 22.47 30.69
N ALA A 820 19.26 23.69 30.98
CA ALA A 820 19.82 24.04 32.29
C ALA A 820 18.81 23.81 33.43
N LEU A 821 17.55 24.21 33.22
CA LEU A 821 16.47 24.03 34.15
C LEU A 821 16.13 22.54 34.36
N LEU A 822 15.89 21.85 33.29
CA LEU A 822 15.41 20.46 33.28
C LEU A 822 16.49 19.48 33.74
N GLU A 823 17.75 19.70 33.36
CA GLU A 823 18.88 18.90 33.83
C GLU A 823 19.13 19.09 35.32
N THR A 824 18.90 20.30 35.83
CA THR A 824 18.94 20.58 37.31
C THR A 824 17.84 19.79 38.01
N THR A 825 16.64 19.73 37.45
CA THR A 825 15.53 18.96 38.00
C THR A 825 15.85 17.45 37.97
N ALA A 826 16.37 16.92 36.88
CA ALA A 826 16.77 15.51 36.75
C ALA A 826 17.86 15.12 37.77
N ARG A 827 18.89 15.96 37.91
CA ARG A 827 19.98 15.72 38.87
C ARG A 827 19.46 15.70 40.31
N ARG A 828 18.58 16.63 40.66
CA ARG A 828 17.98 16.71 42.02
C ARG A 828 17.18 15.45 42.36
N GLU A 829 16.41 14.90 41.41
CA GLU A 829 15.68 13.65 41.63
C GLU A 829 16.65 12.46 41.82
N MET A 830 17.70 12.37 41.00
CA MET A 830 18.72 11.32 41.11
C MET A 830 19.55 11.44 42.44
N GLU A 831 19.96 12.63 42.79
CA GLU A 831 20.68 12.90 44.06
C GLU A 831 19.82 12.55 45.28
N THR A 832 18.54 12.95 45.28
CA THR A 832 17.60 12.65 46.35
C THR A 832 17.41 11.15 46.55
N ALA A 833 17.38 10.39 45.46
CA ALA A 833 17.21 8.93 45.45
C ALA A 833 18.54 8.17 45.65
N GLY A 834 19.68 8.83 45.48
CA GLY A 834 21.00 8.19 45.53
C GLY A 834 21.26 7.24 44.36
N VAL A 835 20.55 7.39 43.25
CA VAL A 835 20.60 6.53 42.04
C VAL A 835 21.01 7.37 40.84
N GLN A 836 21.97 6.87 40.04
CA GLN A 836 22.38 7.50 38.80
C GLN A 836 21.78 6.74 37.60
N VAL A 837 21.10 7.46 36.72
CA VAL A 837 20.53 6.93 35.48
C VAL A 837 21.26 7.59 34.31
N PRO A 838 21.77 6.82 33.33
CA PRO A 838 22.35 7.41 32.13
C PRO A 838 21.23 8.00 31.25
N TYR A 839 21.43 9.21 30.74
CA TYR A 839 20.44 9.92 29.97
C TYR A 839 21.07 10.83 28.90
N LEU A 840 20.26 11.21 27.90
CA LEU A 840 20.61 12.25 26.93
C LEU A 840 19.55 13.35 26.90
N PHE A 841 20.02 14.60 26.68
CA PHE A 841 19.16 15.73 26.31
C PHE A 841 19.44 16.14 24.88
N GLY A 842 18.39 16.25 24.06
CA GLY A 842 18.47 16.67 22.68
C GLY A 842 17.25 17.46 22.24
N THR A 843 17.15 17.66 20.95
CA THR A 843 16.07 18.46 20.37
C THR A 843 15.54 17.87 19.07
N MET A 844 14.33 18.24 18.73
CA MET A 844 13.75 18.03 17.41
C MET A 844 14.22 19.13 16.45
N ILE A 845 14.71 18.74 15.27
CA ILE A 845 15.01 19.67 14.18
C ILE A 845 13.82 19.61 13.24
N GLU A 846 12.95 20.59 13.34
CA GLU A 846 11.67 20.63 12.63
C GLU A 846 11.31 22.03 12.08
N LEU A 847 12.18 23.00 12.33
CA LEU A 847 12.10 24.33 11.76
C LEU A 847 13.29 24.58 10.82
N PRO A 848 13.09 25.19 9.62
CA PRO A 848 14.18 25.52 8.72
C PRO A 848 15.28 26.37 9.40
N ARG A 849 14.90 27.31 10.30
CA ARG A 849 15.88 28.09 11.05
C ARG A 849 16.76 27.21 11.95
N ALA A 850 16.18 26.25 12.66
CA ALA A 850 16.94 25.32 13.50
C ALA A 850 17.94 24.51 12.68
N ALA A 851 17.51 24.02 11.52
CA ALA A 851 18.37 23.28 10.61
C ALA A 851 19.53 24.13 10.07
N LEU A 852 19.29 25.41 9.68
CA LEU A 852 20.31 26.33 9.21
C LEU A 852 21.31 26.74 10.31
N THR A 853 20.89 26.75 11.60
CA THR A 853 21.75 27.09 12.74
C THR A 853 22.09 25.87 13.60
N ALA A 854 21.98 24.67 13.02
CA ALA A 854 22.19 23.40 13.72
C ALA A 854 23.57 23.28 14.37
N GLY A 855 24.61 23.90 13.80
CA GLY A 855 25.93 23.95 14.39
C GLY A 855 25.97 24.71 15.75
N GLU A 856 25.15 25.75 15.93
CA GLU A 856 25.00 26.44 17.22
C GLU A 856 24.23 25.54 18.20
N ILE A 857 23.11 24.98 17.77
CA ILE A 857 22.25 24.10 18.59
C ILE A 857 23.00 22.86 19.07
N ALA A 858 23.90 22.31 18.24
CA ALA A 858 24.72 21.15 18.57
C ALA A 858 25.71 21.38 19.74
N ARG A 859 26.01 22.63 20.13
CA ARG A 859 26.81 22.94 21.34
C ARG A 859 26.07 22.44 22.58
N THR A 860 24.76 22.55 22.55
CA THR A 860 23.87 22.24 23.68
C THR A 860 23.21 20.87 23.52
N ALA A 861 22.77 20.48 22.34
CA ALA A 861 22.13 19.18 22.11
C ALA A 861 23.12 18.02 22.07
N GLN A 862 22.74 16.86 22.62
CA GLN A 862 23.48 15.59 22.54
C GLN A 862 22.95 14.70 21.40
N PHE A 863 21.73 14.95 20.93
CA PHE A 863 21.16 14.31 19.74
C PHE A 863 20.22 15.25 19.00
N PHE A 864 20.04 14.99 17.71
CA PHE A 864 19.00 15.57 16.89
C PHE A 864 18.04 14.48 16.42
N SER A 865 16.74 14.76 16.44
CA SER A 865 15.71 13.99 15.77
C SER A 865 15.01 14.90 14.75
N PHE A 866 15.04 14.54 13.48
CA PHE A 866 14.35 15.33 12.47
C PHE A 866 12.85 15.07 12.55
N GLY A 867 12.08 16.08 12.92
CA GLY A 867 10.62 16.10 12.90
C GLY A 867 10.14 16.46 11.49
N THR A 868 10.20 15.51 10.59
CA THR A 868 10.01 15.78 9.17
C THR A 868 8.58 16.15 8.79
N ASN A 869 7.57 15.88 9.63
CA ASN A 869 6.22 16.39 9.40
C ASN A 869 6.22 17.92 9.39
N ASP A 870 6.67 18.54 10.48
CA ASP A 870 6.73 20.00 10.63
C ASP A 870 7.81 20.63 9.73
N LEU A 871 8.96 19.97 9.57
CA LEU A 871 10.03 20.45 8.70
C LEU A 871 9.57 20.52 7.24
N THR A 872 8.78 19.57 6.77
CA THR A 872 8.20 19.56 5.42
C THR A 872 7.20 20.70 5.25
N GLN A 873 6.23 20.83 6.17
CA GLN A 873 5.24 21.89 6.14
C GLN A 873 5.89 23.29 6.13
N THR A 874 6.84 23.51 7.02
CA THR A 874 7.49 24.81 7.16
C THR A 874 8.47 25.13 6.03
N THR A 875 9.11 24.13 5.44
CA THR A 875 10.02 24.30 4.29
C THR A 875 9.24 24.60 3.02
N LEU A 876 8.14 23.89 2.78
CA LEU A 876 7.29 24.08 1.59
C LEU A 876 6.33 25.27 1.76
N GLY A 877 6.08 25.72 2.99
CA GLY A 877 5.13 26.79 3.30
C GLY A 877 3.67 26.37 3.06
N ILE A 878 3.35 25.09 3.28
CA ILE A 878 2.01 24.53 3.12
C ILE A 878 1.59 23.75 4.38
N SER A 879 0.31 23.89 4.75
CA SER A 879 -0.32 23.03 5.74
C SER A 879 -0.60 21.67 5.14
N ARG A 880 -0.27 20.58 5.83
CA ARG A 880 -0.53 19.21 5.38
C ARG A 880 -2.02 18.99 5.12
N ASP A 881 -2.85 19.24 6.13
CA ASP A 881 -4.28 18.97 6.09
C ASP A 881 -4.98 19.77 4.98
N ASP A 882 -4.63 21.05 4.84
CA ASP A 882 -5.16 21.90 3.77
C ASP A 882 -4.70 21.45 2.38
N ALA A 883 -3.44 21.07 2.22
CA ALA A 883 -2.88 20.73 0.93
C ALA A 883 -3.44 19.39 0.42
N GLU A 884 -3.48 18.37 1.27
CA GLU A 884 -4.01 17.05 0.92
C GLU A 884 -5.50 17.08 0.60
N ALA A 885 -6.27 17.85 1.38
CA ALA A 885 -7.71 17.98 1.14
C ALA A 885 -8.07 18.79 -0.12
N LYS A 886 -7.21 19.73 -0.56
CA LYS A 886 -7.62 20.74 -1.56
C LYS A 886 -6.87 20.68 -2.89
N PHE A 887 -5.56 20.45 -2.93
CA PHE A 887 -4.79 20.64 -4.16
C PHE A 887 -3.65 19.66 -4.41
N LEU A 888 -3.16 18.95 -3.40
CA LEU A 888 -1.94 18.14 -3.52
C LEU A 888 -2.10 16.99 -4.52
N ALA A 889 -3.24 16.29 -4.48
CA ALA A 889 -3.56 15.25 -5.44
C ALA A 889 -3.57 15.77 -6.88
N LYS A 890 -4.13 16.97 -7.07
CA LYS A 890 -4.16 17.63 -8.39
C LYS A 890 -2.77 18.02 -8.89
N TYR A 891 -1.88 18.47 -7.99
CA TYR A 891 -0.49 18.77 -8.34
C TYR A 891 0.29 17.54 -8.78
N ILE A 892 0.01 16.38 -8.17
CA ILE A 892 0.60 15.10 -8.58
C ILE A 892 0.06 14.68 -9.94
N GLU A 893 -1.26 14.76 -10.16
CA GLU A 893 -1.90 14.45 -11.44
C GLU A 893 -1.37 15.33 -12.59
N MET A 894 -1.16 16.62 -12.32
CA MET A 894 -0.57 17.56 -13.30
C MET A 894 0.94 17.41 -13.49
N GLY A 895 1.61 16.55 -12.74
CA GLY A 895 3.05 16.37 -12.79
C GLY A 895 3.87 17.54 -12.25
N ILE A 896 3.25 18.47 -11.49
CA ILE A 896 3.95 19.61 -10.85
C ILE A 896 4.89 19.09 -9.76
N ILE A 897 4.43 18.11 -9.00
CA ILE A 897 5.23 17.33 -8.06
C ILE A 897 5.10 15.84 -8.42
N LYS A 898 6.16 15.09 -8.20
CA LYS A 898 6.20 13.66 -8.58
C LYS A 898 5.42 12.77 -7.63
N GLU A 899 5.35 13.13 -6.36
CA GLU A 899 4.80 12.32 -5.28
C GLU A 899 4.45 13.17 -4.07
N ASN A 900 3.67 12.62 -3.14
CA ASN A 900 3.28 13.30 -1.91
C ASN A 900 4.51 13.55 -1.00
N PRO A 901 4.88 14.82 -0.73
CA PRO A 901 6.05 15.15 0.09
C PRO A 901 5.83 14.84 1.59
N PHE A 902 4.62 14.47 2.00
CA PHE A 902 4.30 14.03 3.35
C PHE A 902 4.40 12.51 3.53
N GLU A 903 4.47 11.75 2.44
CA GLU A 903 4.74 10.30 2.44
C GLU A 903 6.21 9.99 2.20
N THR A 904 6.79 10.59 1.18
CA THR A 904 8.21 10.42 0.82
C THR A 904 8.92 11.77 0.94
N ILE A 905 10.07 11.80 1.61
CA ILE A 905 10.84 13.04 1.82
C ILE A 905 11.15 13.73 0.48
N ASP A 906 10.83 15.02 0.39
CA ASP A 906 11.36 15.89 -0.67
C ASP A 906 12.88 16.01 -0.53
N GLN A 907 13.61 15.18 -1.30
CA GLN A 907 15.06 15.10 -1.21
C GLN A 907 15.77 16.37 -1.70
N VAL A 908 15.08 17.21 -2.51
CA VAL A 908 15.64 18.42 -3.11
C VAL A 908 15.57 19.58 -2.13
N GLY A 909 14.41 19.89 -1.58
CA GLY A 909 14.19 21.00 -0.63
C GLY A 909 14.47 20.59 0.80
N VAL A 910 13.59 19.76 1.37
CA VAL A 910 13.69 19.28 2.77
C VAL A 910 15.01 18.52 2.99
N GLY A 911 15.36 17.64 2.06
CA GLY A 911 16.61 16.88 2.12
C GLY A 911 17.88 17.74 2.06
N ALA A 912 17.87 18.86 1.33
CA ALA A 912 18.99 19.81 1.33
C ALA A 912 19.17 20.46 2.71
N ILE A 913 18.07 20.88 3.33
CA ILE A 913 18.08 21.46 4.68
C ILE A 913 18.57 20.43 5.71
N MET A 914 18.15 19.18 5.61
CA MET A 914 18.65 18.09 6.47
C MET A 914 20.15 17.89 6.33
N ARG A 915 20.71 17.88 5.10
CA ARG A 915 22.17 17.78 4.87
C ARG A 915 22.92 18.91 5.55
N LEU A 916 22.46 20.15 5.39
CA LEU A 916 23.08 21.30 6.03
C LEU A 916 23.09 21.15 7.56
N ALA A 917 21.97 20.71 8.14
CA ALA A 917 21.87 20.50 9.60
C ALA A 917 22.82 19.39 10.09
N ILE A 918 22.92 18.29 9.38
CA ILE A 918 23.79 17.16 9.71
C ILE A 918 25.27 17.58 9.65
N GLU A 919 25.68 18.21 8.55
CA GLU A 919 27.06 18.68 8.36
C GLU A 919 27.47 19.71 9.41
N ALA A 920 26.62 20.71 9.66
CA ALA A 920 26.89 21.74 10.65
C ALA A 920 26.90 21.16 12.09
N GLY A 921 25.94 20.29 12.40
CA GLY A 921 25.83 19.63 13.69
C GLY A 921 27.05 18.75 14.02
N ARG A 922 27.43 17.85 13.11
CA ARG A 922 28.60 16.97 13.28
C ARG A 922 29.94 17.69 13.25
N ARG A 923 30.02 18.83 12.58
CA ARG A 923 31.22 19.69 12.64
C ARG A 923 31.44 20.23 14.04
N THR A 924 30.37 20.57 14.76
CA THR A 924 30.41 21.10 16.12
C THR A 924 30.54 19.97 17.14
N ARG A 925 29.78 18.89 16.96
CA ARG A 925 29.77 17.70 17.81
C ARG A 925 29.92 16.45 16.94
N PRO A 926 31.15 15.90 16.81
CA PRO A 926 31.38 14.70 15.95
C PRO A 926 30.60 13.45 16.37
N ASP A 927 30.29 13.32 17.66
CA ASP A 927 29.50 12.22 18.26
C ASP A 927 28.01 12.50 18.33
N LEU A 928 27.53 13.53 17.63
CA LEU A 928 26.12 13.90 17.61
C LEU A 928 25.28 12.75 17.06
N LYS A 929 24.39 12.24 17.88
CA LYS A 929 23.44 11.20 17.47
C LYS A 929 22.33 11.79 16.61
N LEU A 930 22.04 11.17 15.49
CA LEU A 930 21.12 11.68 14.48
C LEU A 930 20.02 10.66 14.17
N GLY A 931 18.78 11.07 14.21
CA GLY A 931 17.65 10.25 13.84
C GLY A 931 16.53 11.03 13.18
N ILE A 932 15.51 10.30 12.75
CA ILE A 932 14.27 10.84 12.20
C ILE A 932 13.09 10.19 12.90
N CYS A 933 12.02 10.95 13.15
CA CYS A 933 10.81 10.45 13.82
C CYS A 933 9.50 10.85 13.14
N GLY A 934 9.54 11.56 12.01
CA GLY A 934 8.35 11.83 11.19
C GLY A 934 7.84 10.59 10.47
N GLU A 935 6.69 10.71 9.82
CA GLU A 935 6.04 9.63 9.05
C GLU A 935 6.96 8.98 8.01
N HIS A 936 7.88 9.75 7.47
CA HIS A 936 8.89 9.33 6.50
C HIS A 936 9.82 8.21 7.01
N GLY A 937 9.96 8.05 8.33
CA GLY A 937 10.81 7.01 8.93
C GLY A 937 10.40 5.57 8.58
N GLY A 938 9.16 5.37 8.10
CA GLY A 938 8.63 4.09 7.63
C GLY A 938 8.55 3.93 6.11
N ASP A 939 8.83 5.00 5.34
CA ASP A 939 8.83 4.92 3.88
C ASP A 939 10.18 4.40 3.34
N PRO A 940 10.20 3.35 2.50
CA PRO A 940 11.45 2.74 2.02
C PRO A 940 12.41 3.69 1.33
N ARG A 941 11.92 4.64 0.51
CA ARG A 941 12.77 5.61 -0.20
C ARG A 941 13.35 6.65 0.74
N SER A 942 12.55 7.07 1.72
CA SER A 942 13.00 7.99 2.77
C SER A 942 14.03 7.33 3.69
N VAL A 943 13.86 6.03 4.01
CA VAL A 943 14.84 5.23 4.75
C VAL A 943 16.17 5.13 3.99
N GLU A 944 16.13 4.86 2.69
CA GLU A 944 17.31 4.85 1.81
C GLU A 944 18.01 6.21 1.81
N PHE A 945 17.25 7.29 1.66
CA PHE A 945 17.78 8.65 1.73
C PHE A 945 18.44 8.94 3.08
N CYS A 946 17.81 8.58 4.20
CA CYS A 946 18.36 8.71 5.55
C CYS A 946 19.64 7.88 5.74
N HIS A 947 19.70 6.68 5.14
CA HIS A 947 20.93 5.87 5.10
C HIS A 947 22.05 6.61 4.37
N GLY A 948 21.77 7.21 3.20
CA GLY A 948 22.72 8.01 2.40
C GLY A 948 23.22 9.25 3.13
N LEU A 949 22.38 9.89 3.93
CA LEU A 949 22.74 11.03 4.78
C LEU A 949 23.60 10.63 6.00
N GLY A 950 23.73 9.35 6.29
CA GLY A 950 24.49 8.86 7.43
C GLY A 950 23.79 9.02 8.78
N LEU A 951 22.46 9.00 8.84
CA LEU A 951 21.74 8.98 10.11
C LEU A 951 22.08 7.70 10.90
N ASP A 952 21.87 7.75 12.22
CA ASP A 952 22.11 6.62 13.11
C ASP A 952 20.88 5.73 13.24
N TYR A 953 19.67 6.33 13.18
CA TYR A 953 18.42 5.58 13.22
C TYR A 953 17.28 6.26 12.46
N VAL A 954 16.29 5.46 12.07
CA VAL A 954 14.95 5.89 11.67
C VAL A 954 13.94 5.42 12.70
N SER A 955 12.82 6.14 12.85
CA SER A 955 11.73 5.78 13.75
C SER A 955 10.40 5.90 13.03
N CYS A 956 9.55 4.89 13.15
CA CYS A 956 8.27 4.77 12.46
C CYS A 956 7.21 4.13 13.35
N SER A 957 5.97 4.05 12.90
CA SER A 957 4.93 3.29 13.61
C SER A 957 5.34 1.83 13.79
N PRO A 958 4.89 1.12 14.84
CA PRO A 958 5.29 -0.26 15.10
C PRO A 958 5.14 -1.20 13.89
N PHE A 959 4.03 -1.11 13.17
CA PHE A 959 3.75 -1.93 11.99
C PHE A 959 4.69 -1.68 10.81
N ARG A 960 5.32 -0.51 10.73
CA ARG A 960 6.32 -0.20 9.69
C ARG A 960 7.74 -0.62 10.04
N VAL A 961 7.99 -1.10 11.26
CA VAL A 961 9.32 -1.55 11.70
C VAL A 961 9.90 -2.64 10.78
N PRO A 962 9.19 -3.73 10.41
CA PRO A 962 9.71 -4.74 9.50
C PRO A 962 10.05 -4.18 8.11
N ILE A 963 9.22 -3.27 7.59
CA ILE A 963 9.43 -2.58 6.31
C ILE A 963 10.73 -1.76 6.37
N ALA A 964 10.90 -0.96 7.42
CA ALA A 964 12.09 -0.12 7.62
C ALA A 964 13.37 -0.95 7.80
N ARG A 965 13.30 -2.12 8.47
CA ARG A 965 14.42 -3.07 8.63
C ARG A 965 14.89 -3.58 7.27
N LEU A 966 13.96 -4.03 6.42
CA LEU A 966 14.29 -4.49 5.06
C LEU A 966 14.80 -3.35 4.18
N ALA A 967 14.15 -2.18 4.20
CA ALA A 967 14.57 -1.02 3.44
C ALA A 967 15.98 -0.54 3.84
N ALA A 968 16.30 -0.53 5.13
CA ALA A 968 17.63 -0.19 5.63
C ALA A 968 18.71 -1.21 5.18
N ALA A 969 18.36 -2.50 5.12
CA ALA A 969 19.26 -3.53 4.60
C ALA A 969 19.50 -3.37 3.09
N GLN A 970 18.44 -3.12 2.33
CA GLN A 970 18.56 -2.86 0.88
C GLN A 970 19.38 -1.61 0.60
N ALA A 971 19.21 -0.55 1.38
CA ALA A 971 20.04 0.66 1.28
C ALA A 971 21.51 0.36 1.54
N ALA A 972 21.83 -0.48 2.53
CA ALA A 972 23.20 -0.90 2.82
C ALA A 972 23.80 -1.76 1.69
N LEU A 973 22.99 -2.50 0.95
CA LEU A 973 23.38 -3.29 -0.22
C LEU A 973 23.48 -2.48 -1.52
N GLY A 974 23.18 -1.17 -1.49
CA GLY A 974 23.16 -0.31 -2.67
C GLY A 974 22.02 -0.64 -3.66
N ALA A 975 20.96 -1.31 -3.21
CA ALA A 975 19.89 -1.78 -4.09
C ALA A 975 18.98 -0.68 -4.65
N GLY A 976 18.98 0.51 -4.03
CA GLY A 976 18.12 1.62 -4.45
C GLY A 976 18.56 2.27 -5.76
N ALA A 977 19.86 2.30 -6.06
CA ALA A 977 20.39 2.88 -7.30
C ALA A 977 20.02 2.11 -8.59
N GLU A 978 19.52 0.88 -8.48
CA GLU A 978 19.11 0.05 -9.61
C GLU A 978 17.60 0.17 -9.95
N ARG A 979 16.78 0.70 -9.04
CA ARG A 979 15.33 0.82 -9.26
C ARG A 979 14.93 1.96 -10.20
N ASP A 980 15.77 2.98 -10.33
CA ASP A 980 15.54 4.14 -11.20
C ASP A 980 16.24 3.99 -12.58
N ARG A 981 16.82 2.83 -12.90
CA ARG A 981 17.41 2.45 -14.18
C ARG A 981 16.59 1.37 -14.86
#